data_8b0e683fde6da57b7f7b5b9861cb4abc
#
_entry.id   8b0e683fde6da57b7f7b5b9861cb4abc
#
_cell.length_a   1.000
_cell.length_b   1.000
_cell.length_c   1.000
_cell.angle_alpha   90.00
_cell.angle_beta   90.00
_cell.angle_gamma   90.00
#
_symmetry.space_group_name_H-M   'P 1'
#
loop_
_entity.id
_entity.type
_entity.pdbx_description
1 polymer ?
#
loop_
_entity_poly.entity_id
_entity_poly.type
_entity_poly.pdbx_seq_one_letter_code
_entity_poly.pdbx_strand_id
1 'polypeptide(L)'
;MDLIVRRLRRVIEKQEGLRMSKSGKLVLIDGHSILNRAFYGVPDLSNARGLHTNAVYGFLNIMFRILEEEKPEYLAVAFDVHAPTFRHKMYEAYKGTRKPMPEELREQVPVMKDVLRAMQVVIVEREGLEADDILGTLAKKAQADGLEVSLVSGDRDLLQIADEHIRIRIPKTKQGKTEIEDYDPQDVVKAFGVTPLGFIDLKALMGDASDNIPGVPKVGQKTASELMLQYGSLENIYAHVEEITKKSIRESLKENKDLSDLSRALAEIRTDSEVELDYESARAEGYFTPEAYQLFKQLEFRNLLSRFEEEKKAGGDRELSKTFVLLQDKKELLSRLKKIRDGARAGLYLALEEARPAGAGRLLGVAVCDSEKETCFFGLKRQARENEQLSLFGEDFPEETDAEEIRQALLALSGRVRIATFDIKGQYGWLKQDGTERYFDILIGAYLLNPLKSDYDPETIAEEHLGLTIPGRVESLGKLKLGQAAEQLPEKLAEYCCYGAYVSRAAADVLEKKLQETGMDGLMRDMEMPLSLVLYDMEREGVEVRREELKAYGDALVARIQELEKSIHEQAGTEFNINSPKQLGEVLFENMHIPGGKKTKTGYSTAADVLEKLSEDYPIVKDILEYRGLTKLKSTYADGLAAFIGEDRRIHTSFNQTITATGRISSTEPNLQNIPMRMELGRRIRKVFVPGDGCEFMDADYSQIELRVLAHMSGDEQLIEAYRMDQDIHRITASKVFHTPFDQVTELQRRNAKAVNFGIVYGISSFGLSQDLSISKKEAAEYIEQYFATYPGVKTFLDKLVADAKSRGYVTTMFGRRRPVPELSSSNFMQRSFGERVAMNSPIQGTAADIIKLAMIKVWRALRDEGLKSKLILQVHDELVIETFLEEEERVRRILEENMRSAADLAVTLEIDLHTGENWYEAK
;
A
#
# COMPACT_ATOMS: atom_id res chain seq x y z
N MET A 1 -39.21 65.01 -13.87
CA MET A 1 -37.86 65.21 -13.35
C MET A 1 -37.66 64.55 -12.00
N ASP A 2 -38.61 64.60 -11.06
CA ASP A 2 -38.45 63.97 -9.73
C ASP A 2 -38.35 62.45 -9.71
N LEU A 3 -38.98 61.77 -10.65
CA LEU A 3 -38.94 60.30 -10.74
C LEU A 3 -37.57 59.80 -11.24
N ILE A 4 -36.92 60.55 -12.10
CA ILE A 4 -35.58 60.22 -12.62
C ILE A 4 -34.51 60.51 -11.57
N VAL A 5 -34.67 61.60 -10.81
CA VAL A 5 -33.75 61.92 -9.70
C VAL A 5 -33.86 60.91 -8.55
N ARG A 6 -35.07 60.42 -8.24
CA ARG A 6 -35.26 59.32 -7.26
C ARG A 6 -34.72 57.97 -7.75
N ARG A 7 -34.79 57.70 -9.06
CA ARG A 7 -34.15 56.49 -9.62
C ARG A 7 -32.62 56.57 -9.63
N LEU A 8 -32.08 57.72 -9.99
CA LEU A 8 -30.66 57.98 -9.95
C LEU A 8 -30.11 57.97 -8.51
N ARG A 9 -30.82 58.58 -7.53
CA ARG A 9 -30.46 58.45 -6.13
C ARG A 9 -30.51 57.02 -5.62
N ARG A 10 -31.51 56.23 -5.95
CA ARG A 10 -31.55 54.79 -5.61
C ARG A 10 -30.44 53.94 -6.29
N VAL A 11 -30.00 54.33 -7.50
CA VAL A 11 -28.87 53.67 -8.18
C VAL A 11 -27.54 54.08 -7.56
N ILE A 12 -27.40 55.32 -7.15
CA ILE A 12 -26.22 55.85 -6.46
C ILE A 12 -26.18 55.32 -5.04
N GLU A 13 -27.29 55.35 -4.28
CA GLU A 13 -27.40 54.74 -2.94
C GLU A 13 -27.20 53.18 -3.01
N LYS A 14 -27.54 52.54 -4.07
CA LYS A 14 -27.26 51.12 -4.32
C LYS A 14 -25.80 50.88 -4.73
N GLN A 15 -25.14 51.81 -5.37
CA GLN A 15 -23.70 51.77 -5.66
C GLN A 15 -22.86 52.23 -4.48
N GLU A 16 -23.29 53.16 -3.64
CA GLU A 16 -22.64 53.58 -2.40
C GLU A 16 -22.87 52.57 -1.25
N GLY A 17 -24.02 51.88 -1.20
CA GLY A 17 -24.31 50.78 -0.28
C GLY A 17 -23.56 49.49 -0.60
N LEU A 18 -22.95 49.37 -1.76
CA LEU A 18 -22.10 48.28 -2.20
C LEU A 18 -20.60 48.51 -1.85
N ARG A 19 -20.24 49.66 -1.33
CA ARG A 19 -18.93 49.99 -0.74
C ARG A 19 -18.95 49.93 0.80
N MET A 20 -19.59 48.94 1.39
CA MET A 20 -19.27 48.57 2.76
C MET A 20 -17.88 47.92 2.68
N SER A 21 -16.92 48.38 3.44
CA SER A 21 -15.62 47.70 3.63
C SER A 21 -15.92 46.26 4.01
N LYS A 22 -15.65 45.34 3.13
CA LYS A 22 -15.76 43.89 3.40
C LYS A 22 -14.66 43.58 4.42
N SER A 23 -15.01 43.39 5.69
CA SER A 23 -14.07 42.82 6.62
C SER A 23 -14.13 41.30 6.45
N GLY A 24 -13.10 40.70 5.91
CA GLY A 24 -13.05 39.25 5.72
C GLY A 24 -11.72 38.82 5.16
N LYS A 25 -11.51 37.54 5.05
CA LYS A 25 -10.26 36.94 4.57
C LYS A 25 -10.48 36.16 3.27
N LEU A 26 -9.63 36.39 2.29
CA LEU A 26 -9.56 35.65 1.02
C LEU A 26 -8.31 34.77 0.99
N VAL A 27 -8.47 33.47 0.70
CA VAL A 27 -7.38 32.56 0.36
C VAL A 27 -7.32 32.37 -1.14
N LEU A 28 -6.17 32.61 -1.73
CA LEU A 28 -5.86 32.37 -3.14
C LEU A 28 -4.78 31.30 -3.25
N ILE A 29 -5.04 30.25 -4.02
CA ILE A 29 -4.12 29.10 -4.16
C ILE A 29 -3.61 29.00 -5.59
N ASP A 30 -2.29 28.83 -5.74
CA ASP A 30 -1.64 28.47 -7.01
C ASP A 30 -1.83 26.98 -7.27
N GLY A 31 -2.74 26.65 -8.20
CA GLY A 31 -3.14 25.27 -8.48
C GLY A 31 -2.00 24.40 -8.97
N HIS A 32 -1.24 24.85 -9.97
CA HIS A 32 -0.14 24.06 -10.52
C HIS A 32 1.04 23.92 -9.55
N SER A 33 1.40 25.00 -8.86
CA SER A 33 2.52 24.98 -7.91
C SER A 33 2.25 24.03 -6.74
N ILE A 34 1.05 24.09 -6.15
CA ILE A 34 0.68 23.21 -5.03
C ILE A 34 0.49 21.77 -5.50
N LEU A 35 -0.11 21.53 -6.68
CA LEU A 35 -0.28 20.18 -7.24
C LEU A 35 1.08 19.51 -7.53
N ASN A 36 2.01 20.28 -8.14
CA ASN A 36 3.37 19.79 -8.40
C ASN A 36 4.10 19.44 -7.10
N ARG A 37 3.99 20.32 -6.10
CA ARG A 37 4.58 20.07 -4.78
C ARG A 37 4.01 18.84 -4.10
N ALA A 38 2.70 18.64 -4.17
CA ALA A 38 2.02 17.47 -3.63
C ALA A 38 2.49 16.18 -4.33
N PHE A 39 2.66 16.21 -5.65
CA PHE A 39 3.16 15.09 -6.44
C PHE A 39 4.52 14.56 -5.95
N TYR A 40 5.47 15.46 -5.68
CA TYR A 40 6.79 15.07 -5.17
C TYR A 40 6.85 14.88 -3.65
N GLY A 41 5.86 15.39 -2.92
CA GLY A 41 5.81 15.35 -1.46
C GLY A 41 5.07 14.14 -0.88
N VAL A 42 4.15 13.56 -1.64
CA VAL A 42 3.37 12.39 -1.26
C VAL A 42 3.90 11.18 -2.01
N PRO A 43 4.08 10.01 -1.35
CA PRO A 43 4.42 8.77 -2.05
C PRO A 43 3.44 8.51 -3.20
N ASP A 44 3.87 7.77 -4.20
CA ASP A 44 3.02 7.39 -5.31
C ASP A 44 1.79 6.62 -4.82
N LEU A 45 0.62 7.14 -5.16
CA LEU A 45 -0.68 6.57 -4.88
C LEU A 45 -1.45 6.46 -6.19
N SER A 46 -2.05 5.32 -6.43
CA SER A 46 -2.95 5.11 -7.56
C SER A 46 -4.22 4.42 -7.09
N ASN A 47 -5.35 4.76 -7.72
CA ASN A 47 -6.60 4.05 -7.47
C ASN A 47 -6.64 2.70 -8.21
N ALA A 48 -7.67 1.90 -7.96
CA ALA A 48 -7.86 0.58 -8.58
C ALA A 48 -7.91 0.58 -10.11
N ARG A 49 -8.16 1.74 -10.74
CA ARG A 49 -8.16 1.92 -12.19
C ARG A 49 -6.78 2.26 -12.75
N GLY A 50 -5.76 2.35 -11.90
CA GLY A 50 -4.40 2.71 -12.28
C GLY A 50 -4.15 4.21 -12.47
N LEU A 51 -5.11 5.07 -12.14
CA LEU A 51 -4.95 6.52 -12.16
C LEU A 51 -4.12 6.95 -10.95
N HIS A 52 -3.04 7.69 -11.20
CA HIS A 52 -2.25 8.30 -10.13
C HIS A 52 -3.07 9.37 -9.41
N THR A 53 -3.05 9.37 -8.06
CA THR A 53 -3.91 10.23 -7.23
C THR A 53 -3.16 10.98 -6.14
N ASN A 54 -1.85 10.73 -5.98
CA ASN A 54 -1.02 11.31 -4.93
C ASN A 54 -0.97 12.84 -4.95
N ALA A 55 -0.93 13.47 -6.14
CA ALA A 55 -0.91 14.93 -6.26
C ALA A 55 -2.24 15.55 -5.81
N VAL A 56 -3.36 14.98 -6.25
CA VAL A 56 -4.71 15.43 -5.85
C VAL A 56 -4.91 15.27 -4.35
N TYR A 57 -4.56 14.11 -3.80
CA TYR A 57 -4.64 13.84 -2.36
C TYR A 57 -3.81 14.82 -1.53
N GLY A 58 -2.56 15.05 -1.93
CA GLY A 58 -1.68 15.97 -1.24
C GLY A 58 -2.13 17.43 -1.34
N PHE A 59 -2.66 17.85 -2.50
CA PHE A 59 -3.25 19.16 -2.70
C PHE A 59 -4.42 19.39 -1.73
N LEU A 60 -5.36 18.47 -1.66
CA LEU A 60 -6.53 18.56 -0.77
C LEU A 60 -6.11 18.65 0.70
N ASN A 61 -5.13 17.87 1.12
CA ASN A 61 -4.63 17.93 2.49
C ASN A 61 -4.00 19.31 2.82
N ILE A 62 -3.25 19.89 1.89
CA ILE A 62 -2.69 21.25 2.05
C ILE A 62 -3.82 22.28 2.11
N MET A 63 -4.77 22.21 1.19
CA MET A 63 -5.91 23.13 1.13
C MET A 63 -6.77 23.05 2.40
N PHE A 64 -7.17 21.87 2.85
CA PHE A 64 -7.97 21.72 4.08
C PHE A 64 -7.23 22.23 5.31
N ARG A 65 -5.93 21.98 5.42
CA ARG A 65 -5.13 22.51 6.51
C ARG A 65 -5.14 24.04 6.54
N ILE A 66 -4.98 24.68 5.39
CA ILE A 66 -5.03 26.13 5.27
C ILE A 66 -6.41 26.68 5.65
N LEU A 67 -7.47 26.02 5.20
CA LEU A 67 -8.85 26.39 5.55
C LEU A 67 -9.10 26.26 7.05
N GLU A 68 -8.57 25.25 7.72
CA GLU A 68 -8.67 25.06 9.17
C GLU A 68 -7.90 26.12 9.95
N GLU A 69 -6.69 26.49 9.48
CA GLU A 69 -5.84 27.50 10.11
C GLU A 69 -6.36 28.94 9.91
N GLU A 70 -6.77 29.25 8.68
CA GLU A 70 -7.11 30.62 8.25
C GLU A 70 -8.59 30.97 8.44
N LYS A 71 -9.48 29.98 8.34
CA LYS A 71 -10.94 30.14 8.35
C LYS A 71 -11.42 31.28 7.44
N PRO A 72 -11.07 31.25 6.17
CA PRO A 72 -11.35 32.35 5.25
C PRO A 72 -12.84 32.43 4.92
N GLU A 73 -13.30 33.64 4.54
CA GLU A 73 -14.64 33.83 3.97
C GLU A 73 -14.71 33.49 2.50
N TYR A 74 -13.58 33.62 1.79
CA TYR A 74 -13.51 33.42 0.35
C TYR A 74 -12.31 32.53 -0.02
N LEU A 75 -12.51 31.68 -1.06
CA LEU A 75 -11.48 30.80 -1.59
C LEU A 75 -11.53 30.79 -3.11
N ALA A 76 -10.38 30.92 -3.78
CA ALA A 76 -10.24 30.67 -5.19
C ALA A 76 -8.90 30.00 -5.50
N VAL A 77 -8.85 29.20 -6.59
CA VAL A 77 -7.66 28.51 -7.06
C VAL A 77 -7.36 28.96 -8.49
N ALA A 78 -6.17 29.46 -8.76
CA ALA A 78 -5.74 29.84 -10.10
C ALA A 78 -4.93 28.72 -10.77
N PHE A 79 -5.19 28.49 -12.06
CA PHE A 79 -4.42 27.56 -12.89
C PHE A 79 -3.90 28.26 -14.15
N ASP A 80 -2.69 27.84 -14.58
CA ASP A 80 -2.17 28.22 -15.89
C ASP A 80 -2.99 27.55 -17.01
N VAL A 81 -3.16 28.27 -18.11
CA VAL A 81 -3.70 27.73 -19.36
C VAL A 81 -2.55 27.39 -20.29
N HIS A 82 -2.64 26.27 -20.98
CA HIS A 82 -1.61 25.83 -21.92
C HIS A 82 -1.62 26.68 -23.21
N ALA A 83 -1.25 27.96 -23.07
CA ALA A 83 -1.19 28.93 -24.16
C ALA A 83 0.01 29.89 -23.96
N PRO A 84 0.62 30.42 -25.02
CA PRO A 84 1.70 31.40 -24.91
C PRO A 84 1.26 32.66 -24.16
N THR A 85 2.01 33.03 -23.12
CA THR A 85 1.78 34.23 -22.35
C THR A 85 2.47 35.43 -22.96
N PHE A 86 2.22 36.64 -22.43
CA PHE A 86 2.93 37.83 -22.89
C PHE A 86 4.44 37.75 -22.69
N ARG A 87 4.93 36.97 -21.67
CA ARG A 87 6.37 36.75 -21.45
C ARG A 87 7.00 35.95 -22.58
N HIS A 88 6.31 34.94 -23.11
CA HIS A 88 6.77 34.19 -24.29
C HIS A 88 6.85 35.08 -25.56
N LYS A 89 5.95 36.06 -25.68
CA LYS A 89 6.00 37.03 -26.79
C LYS A 89 7.16 38.04 -26.61
N MET A 90 7.55 38.31 -25.37
CA MET A 90 8.63 39.24 -25.04
C MET A 90 10.00 38.57 -25.17
N TYR A 91 10.09 37.30 -24.80
CA TYR A 91 11.31 36.50 -24.83
C TYR A 91 10.99 35.03 -25.19
N GLU A 92 11.33 34.63 -26.41
CA GLU A 92 10.98 33.31 -26.96
C GLU A 92 11.56 32.14 -26.14
N ALA A 93 12.73 32.34 -25.52
CA ALA A 93 13.42 31.35 -24.71
C ALA A 93 12.89 31.26 -23.26
N TYR A 94 11.88 32.05 -22.88
CA TYR A 94 11.27 32.04 -21.57
C TYR A 94 10.71 30.64 -21.24
N LYS A 95 11.05 30.07 -20.08
CA LYS A 95 10.72 28.69 -19.65
C LYS A 95 11.17 27.58 -20.60
N GLY A 96 11.99 27.89 -21.62
CA GLY A 96 12.42 26.93 -22.66
C GLY A 96 13.31 25.79 -22.13
N THR A 97 13.90 25.92 -20.96
CA THR A 97 14.75 24.91 -20.31
C THR A 97 13.96 23.99 -19.35
N ARG A 98 12.68 24.29 -19.10
CA ARG A 98 11.84 23.47 -18.22
C ARG A 98 11.60 22.08 -18.84
N LYS A 99 11.81 21.03 -18.05
CA LYS A 99 11.44 19.68 -18.45
C LYS A 99 9.90 19.58 -18.58
N PRO A 100 9.38 18.78 -19.52
CA PRO A 100 7.95 18.55 -19.61
C PRO A 100 7.41 17.96 -18.31
N MET A 101 6.16 18.28 -17.98
CA MET A 101 5.46 17.72 -16.83
C MET A 101 5.38 16.20 -16.96
N PRO A 102 5.72 15.42 -15.91
CA PRO A 102 5.55 13.97 -15.90
C PRO A 102 4.13 13.58 -16.29
N GLU A 103 3.97 12.48 -17.00
CA GLU A 103 2.65 12.02 -17.48
C GLU A 103 1.70 11.75 -16.32
N GLU A 104 2.21 11.11 -15.29
CA GLU A 104 1.50 10.77 -14.06
C GLU A 104 0.97 12.02 -13.31
N LEU A 105 1.63 13.17 -13.43
CA LEU A 105 1.14 14.44 -12.90
C LEU A 105 0.18 15.12 -13.87
N ARG A 106 0.46 15.04 -15.17
CA ARG A 106 -0.38 15.66 -16.21
C ARG A 106 -1.81 15.12 -16.20
N GLU A 107 -1.97 13.81 -15.97
CA GLU A 107 -3.27 13.15 -15.84
C GLU A 107 -4.05 13.63 -14.61
N GLN A 108 -3.38 14.05 -13.55
CA GLN A 108 -4.02 14.50 -12.32
C GLN A 108 -4.52 15.96 -12.37
N VAL A 109 -4.03 16.80 -13.31
CA VAL A 109 -4.48 18.19 -13.43
C VAL A 109 -5.98 18.29 -13.73
N PRO A 110 -6.54 17.62 -14.77
CA PRO A 110 -7.99 17.65 -15.02
C PRO A 110 -8.79 17.06 -13.85
N VAL A 111 -8.30 15.99 -13.23
CA VAL A 111 -8.96 15.36 -12.08
C VAL A 111 -9.05 16.34 -10.90
N MET A 112 -7.96 17.08 -10.61
CA MET A 112 -7.98 18.11 -9.56
C MET A 112 -9.02 19.20 -9.84
N LYS A 113 -9.12 19.67 -11.09
CA LYS A 113 -10.12 20.66 -11.47
C LYS A 113 -11.56 20.13 -11.32
N ASP A 114 -11.79 18.86 -11.65
CA ASP A 114 -13.11 18.24 -11.49
C ASP A 114 -13.47 18.10 -10.02
N VAL A 115 -12.50 17.72 -9.17
CA VAL A 115 -12.69 17.68 -7.71
C VAL A 115 -13.01 19.07 -7.15
N LEU A 116 -12.26 20.10 -7.53
CA LEU A 116 -12.52 21.49 -7.09
C LEU A 116 -13.91 21.98 -7.54
N ARG A 117 -14.32 21.69 -8.77
CA ARG A 117 -15.66 22.03 -9.28
C ARG A 117 -16.76 21.32 -8.50
N ALA A 118 -16.58 20.03 -8.25
CA ALA A 118 -17.53 19.26 -7.45
C ALA A 118 -17.60 19.78 -5.99
N MET A 119 -16.51 20.28 -5.45
CA MET A 119 -16.45 20.96 -4.15
C MET A 119 -16.97 22.41 -4.20
N GLN A 120 -17.44 22.90 -5.33
CA GLN A 120 -17.88 24.28 -5.54
C GLN A 120 -16.80 25.33 -5.27
N VAL A 121 -15.53 24.96 -5.44
CA VAL A 121 -14.38 25.88 -5.33
C VAL A 121 -14.19 26.61 -6.66
N VAL A 122 -14.09 27.93 -6.61
CA VAL A 122 -13.89 28.75 -7.80
C VAL A 122 -12.51 28.54 -8.38
N ILE A 123 -12.48 28.19 -9.67
CA ILE A 123 -11.25 28.07 -10.47
C ILE A 123 -11.16 29.29 -11.37
N VAL A 124 -10.01 29.97 -11.34
CA VAL A 124 -9.74 31.14 -12.19
C VAL A 124 -8.61 30.78 -13.19
N GLU A 125 -8.94 30.93 -14.46
CA GLU A 125 -8.03 30.70 -15.59
C GLU A 125 -8.18 31.81 -16.61
N ARG A 126 -7.07 32.31 -17.18
CA ARG A 126 -7.12 33.34 -18.21
C ARG A 126 -6.06 33.09 -19.27
N GLU A 127 -6.48 32.96 -20.53
CA GLU A 127 -5.55 32.81 -21.64
C GLU A 127 -4.64 34.06 -21.78
N GLY A 128 -3.35 33.83 -21.97
CA GLY A 128 -2.34 34.88 -22.11
C GLY A 128 -1.74 35.39 -20.78
N LEU A 129 -2.26 34.95 -19.63
CA LEU A 129 -1.74 35.23 -18.29
C LEU A 129 -1.22 33.95 -17.64
N GLU A 130 -0.29 34.10 -16.71
CA GLU A 130 0.15 33.05 -15.82
C GLU A 130 -0.65 33.09 -14.49
N ALA A 131 -0.71 31.98 -13.77
CA ALA A 131 -1.41 31.91 -12.49
C ALA A 131 -0.92 32.98 -11.50
N ASP A 132 0.37 33.31 -11.51
CA ASP A 132 0.94 34.35 -10.66
C ASP A 132 0.40 35.74 -10.97
N ASP A 133 0.16 36.08 -12.26
CA ASP A 133 -0.44 37.34 -12.67
C ASP A 133 -1.92 37.42 -12.25
N ILE A 134 -2.64 36.31 -12.34
CA ILE A 134 -4.02 36.18 -11.86
C ILE A 134 -4.07 36.40 -10.36
N LEU A 135 -3.24 35.67 -9.60
CA LEU A 135 -3.16 35.71 -8.15
C LEU A 135 -2.77 37.11 -7.64
N GLY A 136 -1.72 37.71 -8.25
CA GLY A 136 -1.26 39.06 -7.91
C GLY A 136 -2.35 40.12 -8.17
N THR A 137 -3.07 40.02 -9.30
CA THR A 137 -4.14 40.93 -9.65
C THR A 137 -5.32 40.80 -8.66
N LEU A 138 -5.78 39.56 -8.38
CA LEU A 138 -6.89 39.31 -7.48
C LEU A 138 -6.54 39.73 -6.05
N ALA A 139 -5.31 39.50 -5.60
CA ALA A 139 -4.85 39.90 -4.29
C ALA A 139 -4.89 41.41 -4.10
N LYS A 140 -4.38 42.17 -5.07
CA LYS A 140 -4.40 43.65 -5.02
C LYS A 140 -5.80 44.21 -5.11
N LYS A 141 -6.69 43.63 -5.91
CA LYS A 141 -8.11 44.02 -5.96
C LYS A 141 -8.81 43.73 -4.64
N ALA A 142 -8.61 42.54 -4.05
CA ALA A 142 -9.19 42.17 -2.77
C ALA A 142 -8.69 43.08 -1.62
N GLN A 143 -7.40 43.42 -1.62
CA GLN A 143 -6.84 44.42 -0.70
C GLN A 143 -7.54 45.78 -0.82
N ALA A 144 -7.76 46.22 -2.05
CA ALA A 144 -8.45 47.51 -2.32
C ALA A 144 -9.92 47.47 -1.86
N ASP A 145 -10.54 46.27 -1.86
CA ASP A 145 -11.89 46.02 -1.34
C ASP A 145 -11.92 45.87 0.20
N GLY A 146 -10.76 45.94 0.87
CA GLY A 146 -10.61 45.88 2.33
C GLY A 146 -10.50 44.45 2.92
N LEU A 147 -10.16 43.46 2.12
CA LEU A 147 -9.95 42.08 2.56
C LEU A 147 -8.48 41.82 2.96
N GLU A 148 -8.29 40.95 3.97
CA GLU A 148 -7.01 40.32 4.24
C GLU A 148 -6.81 39.16 3.24
N VAL A 149 -5.60 39.01 2.67
CA VAL A 149 -5.33 38.05 1.62
C VAL A 149 -4.19 37.10 2.04
N SER A 150 -4.43 35.81 1.90
CA SER A 150 -3.41 34.77 1.99
C SER A 150 -3.16 34.14 0.61
N LEU A 151 -1.99 34.35 0.05
CA LEU A 151 -1.52 33.74 -1.19
C LEU A 151 -0.75 32.44 -0.88
N VAL A 152 -1.23 31.32 -1.38
CA VAL A 152 -0.63 30.00 -1.15
C VAL A 152 0.03 29.50 -2.42
N SER A 153 1.35 29.46 -2.45
CA SER A 153 2.12 28.92 -3.56
C SER A 153 3.45 28.31 -3.10
N GLY A 154 4.01 27.41 -3.87
CA GLY A 154 5.40 26.97 -3.71
C GLY A 154 6.41 27.90 -4.39
N ASP A 155 5.93 28.83 -5.22
CA ASP A 155 6.76 29.78 -5.94
C ASP A 155 7.12 31.01 -5.08
N ARG A 156 8.40 31.33 -5.07
CA ARG A 156 8.92 32.48 -4.33
C ARG A 156 8.73 33.81 -5.06
N ASP A 157 8.39 33.78 -6.34
CA ASP A 157 8.21 34.99 -7.12
C ASP A 157 7.03 35.82 -6.60
N LEU A 158 6.02 35.16 -6.03
CA LEU A 158 4.91 35.80 -5.33
C LEU A 158 5.31 36.60 -4.08
N LEU A 159 6.54 36.44 -3.55
CA LEU A 159 7.05 37.29 -2.45
C LEU A 159 7.08 38.77 -2.80
N GLN A 160 7.17 39.13 -4.09
CA GLN A 160 7.08 40.54 -4.58
C GLN A 160 5.70 41.16 -4.32
N ILE A 161 4.66 40.36 -4.08
CA ILE A 161 3.29 40.84 -3.85
C ILE A 161 3.00 41.06 -2.36
N ALA A 162 3.86 40.56 -1.46
CA ALA A 162 3.67 40.65 -0.02
C ALA A 162 3.46 42.12 0.43
N ASP A 163 2.43 42.35 1.27
CA ASP A 163 1.99 43.64 1.73
C ASP A 163 1.47 43.53 3.20
N GLU A 164 1.15 44.63 3.83
CA GLU A 164 0.56 44.62 5.20
C GLU A 164 -0.74 43.81 5.29
N HIS A 165 -1.49 43.68 4.19
CA HIS A 165 -2.74 42.94 4.08
C HIS A 165 -2.64 41.69 3.15
N ILE A 166 -1.48 41.44 2.56
CA ILE A 166 -1.22 40.30 1.68
C ILE A 166 -0.06 39.48 2.25
N ARG A 167 -0.37 38.28 2.75
CA ARG A 167 0.60 37.32 3.28
C ARG A 167 0.85 36.22 2.27
N ILE A 168 2.11 35.86 2.05
CA ILE A 168 2.51 34.73 1.19
C ILE A 168 2.78 33.51 2.04
N ARG A 169 2.12 32.39 1.73
CA ARG A 169 2.23 31.14 2.47
C ARG A 169 2.86 30.07 1.60
N ILE A 170 4.04 29.61 1.98
CA ILE A 170 4.82 28.63 1.22
C ILE A 170 4.82 27.28 1.96
N PRO A 171 4.04 26.28 1.51
CA PRO A 171 4.10 24.94 2.08
C PRO A 171 5.48 24.32 1.86
N LYS A 172 6.10 23.72 2.86
CA LYS A 172 7.36 22.96 2.77
C LYS A 172 7.19 21.58 3.39
N THR A 173 7.65 20.55 2.70
CA THR A 173 7.64 19.20 3.24
C THR A 173 9.01 18.89 3.85
N LYS A 174 9.05 18.73 5.17
CA LYS A 174 10.21 18.28 5.93
C LYS A 174 9.88 16.97 6.63
N GLN A 175 10.67 15.92 6.40
CA GLN A 175 10.53 14.61 7.08
C GLN A 175 9.10 14.00 7.01
N GLY A 176 8.43 14.15 5.86
CA GLY A 176 7.07 13.63 5.66
C GLY A 176 5.95 14.46 6.29
N LYS A 177 6.28 15.61 6.95
CA LYS A 177 5.30 16.58 7.44
C LYS A 177 5.34 17.83 6.58
N THR A 178 4.19 18.34 6.21
CA THR A 178 4.07 19.63 5.53
C THR A 178 4.04 20.73 6.57
N GLU A 179 5.02 21.63 6.56
CA GLU A 179 5.06 22.87 7.33
C GLU A 179 4.75 24.03 6.39
N ILE A 180 4.10 25.08 6.86
CA ILE A 180 3.82 26.29 6.07
C ILE A 180 4.69 27.40 6.61
N GLU A 181 5.49 27.99 5.73
CA GLU A 181 6.25 29.21 6.05
C GLU A 181 5.44 30.41 5.59
N ASP A 182 5.22 31.34 6.50
CA ASP A 182 4.51 32.60 6.25
C ASP A 182 5.50 33.72 6.03
N TYR A 183 5.21 34.58 5.05
CA TYR A 183 6.01 35.75 4.73
C TYR A 183 5.13 37.00 4.65
N ASP A 184 5.36 37.92 5.56
CA ASP A 184 4.96 39.33 5.47
C ASP A 184 6.12 40.18 4.88
N PRO A 185 5.94 41.48 4.65
CA PRO A 185 7.02 42.33 4.12
C PRO A 185 8.31 42.32 4.95
N GLN A 186 8.20 42.19 6.29
CA GLN A 186 9.36 42.17 7.18
C GLN A 186 10.09 40.83 7.10
N ASP A 187 9.36 39.74 6.97
CA ASP A 187 9.94 38.41 6.77
C ASP A 187 10.67 38.28 5.42
N VAL A 188 10.17 38.92 4.37
CA VAL A 188 10.88 39.03 3.09
C VAL A 188 12.20 39.76 3.26
N VAL A 189 12.20 40.92 3.93
CA VAL A 189 13.42 41.68 4.22
C VAL A 189 14.40 40.84 5.04
N LYS A 190 13.91 40.17 6.07
CA LYS A 190 14.75 39.34 6.94
C LYS A 190 15.38 38.15 6.21
N ALA A 191 14.62 37.51 5.31
CA ALA A 191 15.06 36.31 4.62
C ALA A 191 15.93 36.59 3.41
N PHE A 192 15.71 37.71 2.68
CA PHE A 192 16.34 37.99 1.39
C PHE A 192 17.13 39.31 1.34
N GLY A 193 17.03 40.13 2.38
CA GLY A 193 17.73 41.43 2.46
C GLY A 193 17.16 42.53 1.55
N VAL A 194 15.98 42.30 0.96
CA VAL A 194 15.31 43.26 0.07
C VAL A 194 13.82 43.38 0.41
N THR A 195 13.21 44.50 0.09
CA THR A 195 11.74 44.68 0.19
C THR A 195 11.02 43.77 -0.82
N PRO A 196 9.73 43.50 -0.68
CA PRO A 196 8.95 42.79 -1.71
C PRO A 196 9.14 43.33 -3.12
N LEU A 197 9.04 44.64 -3.33
CA LEU A 197 9.31 45.24 -4.63
C LEU A 197 10.78 45.11 -5.05
N GLY A 198 11.71 45.22 -4.11
CA GLY A 198 13.14 45.04 -4.37
C GLY A 198 13.50 43.59 -4.77
N PHE A 199 12.60 42.63 -4.55
CA PHE A 199 12.77 41.26 -4.98
C PHE A 199 12.73 41.12 -6.51
N ILE A 200 11.96 41.98 -7.21
CA ILE A 200 11.95 42.09 -8.69
C ILE A 200 13.32 42.50 -9.18
N ASP A 201 13.89 43.54 -8.56
CA ASP A 201 15.21 44.07 -8.94
C ASP A 201 16.34 43.08 -8.66
N LEU A 202 16.20 42.31 -7.57
CA LEU A 202 17.11 41.22 -7.26
C LEU A 202 17.11 40.16 -8.36
N LYS A 203 15.92 39.77 -8.85
CA LYS A 203 15.74 38.84 -9.97
C LYS A 203 16.24 39.42 -11.30
N ALA A 204 16.01 40.71 -11.53
CA ALA A 204 16.53 41.41 -12.73
C ALA A 204 18.05 41.33 -12.83
N LEU A 205 18.75 41.41 -11.70
CA LEU A 205 20.20 41.32 -11.61
C LEU A 205 20.72 39.89 -11.75
N MET A 206 20.19 38.95 -10.94
CA MET A 206 20.75 37.61 -10.87
C MET A 206 20.18 36.63 -11.91
N GLY A 207 19.05 36.98 -12.53
CA GLY A 207 18.29 36.09 -13.39
C GLY A 207 17.56 34.99 -12.63
N ASP A 208 16.90 34.10 -13.36
CA ASP A 208 16.31 32.88 -12.85
C ASP A 208 16.53 31.71 -13.80
N ALA A 209 17.27 30.71 -13.35
CA ALA A 209 17.59 29.54 -14.16
C ALA A 209 16.34 28.62 -14.34
N SER A 210 15.34 28.64 -13.43
CA SER A 210 14.14 27.84 -13.53
C SER A 210 13.21 28.34 -14.64
N ASP A 211 13.17 29.66 -14.86
CA ASP A 211 12.33 30.31 -15.88
C ASP A 211 13.12 30.78 -17.09
N ASN A 212 14.41 30.46 -17.10
CA ASN A 212 15.33 30.91 -18.13
C ASN A 212 15.36 32.42 -18.29
N ILE A 213 15.26 33.16 -17.17
CA ILE A 213 15.47 34.62 -17.14
C ILE A 213 16.97 34.88 -17.08
N PRO A 214 17.53 35.64 -18.02
CA PRO A 214 18.99 35.71 -18.22
C PRO A 214 19.76 36.40 -17.09
N GLY A 215 19.19 37.46 -16.49
CA GLY A 215 19.92 38.31 -15.54
C GLY A 215 21.14 39.02 -16.17
N VAL A 216 21.96 39.65 -15.31
CA VAL A 216 23.20 40.27 -15.72
C VAL A 216 24.36 39.28 -15.62
N PRO A 217 25.12 39.02 -16.72
CA PRO A 217 26.24 38.09 -16.66
C PRO A 217 27.24 38.44 -15.55
N LYS A 218 27.75 37.42 -14.83
CA LYS A 218 28.66 37.51 -13.69
C LYS A 218 28.05 38.08 -12.40
N VAL A 219 26.74 38.41 -12.39
CA VAL A 219 26.01 38.86 -11.18
C VAL A 219 25.16 37.70 -10.69
N GLY A 220 25.71 36.90 -9.79
CA GLY A 220 24.93 35.85 -9.10
C GLY A 220 24.29 36.39 -7.84
N GLN A 221 23.48 35.54 -7.16
CA GLN A 221 22.66 35.90 -5.99
C GLN A 221 23.42 36.72 -4.94
N LYS A 222 24.64 36.29 -4.54
CA LYS A 222 25.41 37.01 -3.51
C LYS A 222 25.76 38.44 -3.93
N THR A 223 26.21 38.63 -5.17
CA THR A 223 26.56 39.93 -5.70
C THR A 223 25.32 40.81 -5.89
N ALA A 224 24.22 40.23 -6.37
CA ALA A 224 22.96 40.96 -6.51
C ALA A 224 22.45 41.44 -5.16
N SER A 225 22.47 40.57 -4.13
CA SER A 225 22.07 40.93 -2.76
C SER A 225 22.99 42.02 -2.16
N GLU A 226 24.32 41.95 -2.39
CA GLU A 226 25.28 42.99 -1.94
C GLU A 226 24.95 44.34 -2.60
N LEU A 227 24.64 44.35 -3.90
CA LEU A 227 24.28 45.58 -4.64
C LEU A 227 22.94 46.14 -4.19
N MET A 228 21.92 45.27 -4.02
CA MET A 228 20.61 45.70 -3.52
C MET A 228 20.70 46.28 -2.11
N LEU A 229 21.50 45.68 -1.24
CA LEU A 229 21.68 46.14 0.14
C LEU A 229 22.38 47.53 0.15
N GLN A 230 23.33 47.77 -0.79
CA GLN A 230 24.10 49.01 -0.85
C GLN A 230 23.34 50.17 -1.51
N TYR A 231 22.57 49.90 -2.58
CA TYR A 231 21.95 50.94 -3.43
C TYR A 231 20.42 50.95 -3.37
N GLY A 232 19.80 49.92 -2.85
CA GLY A 232 18.34 49.85 -2.56
C GLY A 232 17.45 49.53 -3.75
N SER A 233 17.80 49.94 -4.98
CA SER A 233 17.03 49.63 -6.19
C SER A 233 17.90 49.50 -7.44
N LEU A 234 17.35 48.88 -8.49
CA LEU A 234 18.02 48.70 -9.77
C LEU A 234 18.41 50.07 -10.42
N GLU A 235 17.52 51.05 -10.36
CA GLU A 235 17.72 52.39 -10.83
C GLU A 235 18.92 53.06 -10.14
N ASN A 236 19.00 52.96 -8.82
CA ASN A 236 20.12 53.51 -8.05
C ASN A 236 21.41 52.77 -8.31
N ILE A 237 21.41 51.46 -8.53
CA ILE A 237 22.60 50.70 -8.93
C ILE A 237 23.15 51.24 -10.24
N TYR A 238 22.30 51.49 -11.23
CA TYR A 238 22.75 52.06 -12.52
C TYR A 238 23.13 53.53 -12.44
N ALA A 239 22.49 54.35 -11.57
CA ALA A 239 22.87 55.73 -11.34
C ALA A 239 24.25 55.83 -10.69
N HIS A 240 24.68 54.87 -9.88
CA HIS A 240 25.95 54.84 -9.17
C HIS A 240 26.89 53.74 -9.70
N VAL A 241 26.68 53.29 -10.95
CA VAL A 241 27.44 52.16 -11.52
C VAL A 241 28.93 52.39 -11.55
N GLU A 242 29.38 53.67 -11.68
CA GLU A 242 30.79 54.05 -11.66
C GLU A 242 31.45 53.85 -10.30
N GLU A 243 30.70 53.86 -9.21
CA GLU A 243 31.18 53.68 -7.84
C GLU A 243 31.40 52.19 -7.47
N ILE A 244 30.91 51.27 -8.29
CA ILE A 244 31.09 49.83 -8.05
C ILE A 244 32.56 49.45 -8.17
N THR A 245 33.16 49.05 -7.05
CA THR A 245 34.59 48.77 -6.94
C THR A 245 35.06 47.59 -7.78
N LYS A 246 34.25 46.56 -7.94
CA LYS A 246 34.56 45.37 -8.77
C LYS A 246 34.42 45.70 -10.26
N LYS A 247 35.55 46.02 -10.95
CA LYS A 247 35.58 46.39 -12.35
C LYS A 247 34.78 45.42 -13.27
N SER A 248 34.91 44.10 -13.10
CA SER A 248 34.22 43.12 -13.93
C SER A 248 32.67 43.12 -13.76
N ILE A 249 32.18 43.54 -12.60
CA ILE A 249 30.73 43.67 -12.33
C ILE A 249 30.22 44.97 -12.91
N ARG A 250 30.97 46.07 -12.67
CA ARG A 250 30.66 47.40 -13.22
C ARG A 250 30.55 47.38 -14.74
N GLU A 251 31.52 46.79 -15.44
CA GLU A 251 31.50 46.63 -16.90
C GLU A 251 30.32 45.77 -17.34
N SER A 252 30.09 44.62 -16.70
CA SER A 252 28.97 43.72 -17.02
C SER A 252 27.61 44.40 -16.88
N LEU A 253 27.41 45.20 -15.83
CA LEU A 253 26.18 46.00 -15.65
C LEU A 253 25.98 47.00 -16.81
N LYS A 254 27.05 47.75 -17.16
CA LYS A 254 26.99 48.74 -18.26
C LYS A 254 26.69 48.12 -19.62
N GLU A 255 27.33 47.01 -19.94
CA GLU A 255 27.20 46.31 -21.22
C GLU A 255 25.86 45.60 -21.37
N ASN A 256 25.21 45.19 -20.26
CA ASN A 256 24.03 44.36 -20.26
C ASN A 256 22.81 45.04 -19.60
N LYS A 257 22.69 46.36 -19.70
CA LYS A 257 21.54 47.09 -19.15
C LYS A 257 20.22 46.62 -19.75
N ASP A 258 20.15 46.46 -21.07
CA ASP A 258 18.96 46.01 -21.80
C ASP A 258 18.53 44.59 -21.35
N LEU A 259 19.51 43.71 -21.03
CA LEU A 259 19.25 42.40 -20.54
C LEU A 259 18.72 42.41 -19.11
N SER A 260 19.18 43.36 -18.28
CA SER A 260 18.65 43.59 -16.94
C SER A 260 17.22 44.11 -17.00
N ASP A 261 16.94 45.08 -17.88
CA ASP A 261 15.60 45.65 -18.07
C ASP A 261 14.61 44.57 -18.59
N LEU A 262 15.07 43.74 -19.53
CA LEU A 262 14.28 42.58 -19.98
C LEU A 262 14.02 41.59 -18.83
N SER A 263 15.04 41.26 -18.07
CA SER A 263 14.92 40.31 -16.95
C SER A 263 13.97 40.83 -15.89
N ARG A 264 13.96 42.14 -15.61
CA ARG A 264 13.00 42.80 -14.73
C ARG A 264 11.58 42.64 -15.22
N ALA A 265 11.33 42.97 -16.52
CA ALA A 265 10.00 42.87 -17.13
C ALA A 265 9.47 41.42 -17.18
N LEU A 266 10.36 40.42 -17.28
CA LEU A 266 10.03 39.01 -17.21
C LEU A 266 9.73 38.53 -15.77
N ALA A 267 10.43 39.07 -14.78
CA ALA A 267 10.29 38.71 -13.37
C ALA A 267 9.08 39.39 -12.70
N GLU A 268 8.63 40.50 -13.24
CA GLU A 268 7.53 41.30 -12.67
C GLU A 268 6.16 40.59 -12.85
N ILE A 269 5.42 40.39 -11.76
CA ILE A 269 4.07 39.91 -11.76
C ILE A 269 3.12 41.05 -12.05
N ARG A 270 2.24 40.90 -13.04
CA ARG A 270 1.21 41.92 -13.36
C ARG A 270 0.08 41.84 -12.32
N THR A 271 -0.25 43.00 -11.75
CA THR A 271 -1.27 43.13 -10.73
C THR A 271 -2.48 43.96 -11.18
N ASP A 272 -2.53 44.32 -12.46
CA ASP A 272 -3.56 45.17 -13.09
C ASP A 272 -4.29 44.49 -14.26
N SER A 273 -4.20 43.15 -14.34
CA SER A 273 -4.79 42.37 -15.41
C SER A 273 -6.33 42.41 -15.37
N GLU A 274 -6.97 42.14 -16.54
CA GLU A 274 -8.43 42.06 -16.66
C GLU A 274 -8.97 40.73 -16.12
N VAL A 275 -8.87 40.54 -14.81
CA VAL A 275 -9.39 39.37 -14.08
C VAL A 275 -10.23 39.88 -12.91
N GLU A 276 -11.38 39.27 -12.70
CA GLU A 276 -12.29 39.58 -11.59
C GLU A 276 -12.69 38.30 -10.85
N LEU A 277 -12.94 38.43 -9.55
CA LEU A 277 -13.46 37.36 -8.69
C LEU A 277 -14.89 37.73 -8.25
N ASP A 278 -15.83 36.86 -8.56
CA ASP A 278 -17.15 36.95 -7.96
C ASP A 278 -17.11 36.38 -6.54
N TYR A 279 -17.18 37.27 -5.56
CA TYR A 279 -17.09 36.87 -4.15
C TYR A 279 -18.23 35.99 -3.66
N GLU A 280 -19.45 36.13 -4.26
CA GLU A 280 -20.57 35.29 -3.86
C GLU A 280 -20.34 33.83 -4.28
N SER A 281 -19.79 33.61 -5.47
CA SER A 281 -19.39 32.29 -5.93
C SER A 281 -18.16 31.76 -5.22
N ALA A 282 -17.29 32.63 -4.69
CA ALA A 282 -16.03 32.29 -4.02
C ALA A 282 -16.17 32.08 -2.51
N ARG A 283 -17.38 32.01 -1.96
CA ARG A 283 -17.59 31.76 -0.53
C ARG A 283 -16.94 30.46 -0.10
N ALA A 284 -16.17 30.52 0.99
CA ALA A 284 -15.42 29.41 1.55
C ALA A 284 -16.33 28.47 2.38
N GLU A 285 -17.42 28.01 1.81
CA GLU A 285 -18.41 27.15 2.46
C GLU A 285 -18.97 26.11 1.48
N GLY A 286 -19.60 25.05 1.99
CA GLY A 286 -20.29 24.09 1.13
C GLY A 286 -19.41 23.11 0.34
N TYR A 287 -18.15 22.95 0.69
CA TYR A 287 -17.20 22.10 -0.07
C TYR A 287 -17.56 20.61 -0.13
N PHE A 288 -18.25 20.11 0.87
CA PHE A 288 -18.57 18.69 1.02
C PHE A 288 -19.92 18.39 0.37
N THR A 289 -19.97 18.46 -0.96
CA THR A 289 -21.15 18.15 -1.77
C THR A 289 -21.30 16.64 -1.99
N PRO A 290 -22.49 16.14 -2.37
CA PRO A 290 -22.65 14.75 -2.77
C PRO A 290 -21.76 14.36 -3.96
N GLU A 291 -21.56 15.26 -4.92
CA GLU A 291 -20.71 15.06 -6.10
C GLU A 291 -19.24 14.93 -5.71
N ALA A 292 -18.75 15.79 -4.79
CA ALA A 292 -17.40 15.70 -4.25
C ALA A 292 -17.21 14.39 -3.49
N TYR A 293 -18.21 13.95 -2.72
CA TYR A 293 -18.17 12.67 -2.02
C TYR A 293 -17.96 11.49 -2.99
N GLN A 294 -18.69 11.46 -4.11
CA GLN A 294 -18.54 10.42 -5.12
C GLN A 294 -17.15 10.42 -5.76
N LEU A 295 -16.61 11.60 -6.08
CA LEU A 295 -15.25 11.71 -6.61
C LEU A 295 -14.19 11.26 -5.60
N PHE A 296 -14.31 11.62 -4.33
CA PHE A 296 -13.38 11.19 -3.29
C PHE A 296 -13.38 9.67 -3.12
N LYS A 297 -14.54 9.04 -3.25
CA LYS A 297 -14.64 7.57 -3.29
C LYS A 297 -13.94 6.97 -4.50
N GLN A 298 -14.23 7.48 -5.71
CA GLN A 298 -13.59 7.01 -6.95
C GLN A 298 -12.07 7.18 -6.93
N LEU A 299 -11.57 8.21 -6.24
CA LEU A 299 -10.14 8.46 -6.05
C LEU A 299 -9.55 7.73 -4.84
N GLU A 300 -10.37 6.98 -4.09
CA GLU A 300 -10.00 6.17 -2.92
C GLU A 300 -9.42 7.01 -1.75
N PHE A 301 -9.90 8.23 -1.55
CA PHE A 301 -9.47 9.14 -0.48
C PHE A 301 -10.14 8.85 0.86
N ARG A 302 -10.04 7.63 1.34
CA ARG A 302 -10.74 7.11 2.54
C ARG A 302 -10.62 8.02 3.77
N ASN A 303 -9.42 8.55 4.05
CA ASN A 303 -9.20 9.44 5.19
C ASN A 303 -9.92 10.79 5.08
N LEU A 304 -10.25 11.23 3.87
CA LEU A 304 -10.95 12.50 3.63
C LEU A 304 -12.48 12.31 3.64
N LEU A 305 -12.98 11.11 3.45
CA LEU A 305 -14.42 10.81 3.45
C LEU A 305 -15.08 11.09 4.81
N SER A 306 -14.35 10.96 5.91
CA SER A 306 -14.84 11.27 7.26
C SER A 306 -15.18 12.74 7.48
N ARG A 307 -14.76 13.64 6.57
CA ARG A 307 -15.08 15.08 6.62
C ARG A 307 -16.48 15.42 6.11
N PHE A 308 -17.13 14.48 5.41
CA PHE A 308 -18.49 14.69 4.91
C PHE A 308 -19.55 14.42 5.99
N GLU A 309 -20.54 15.31 6.10
CA GLU A 309 -21.71 15.09 6.94
C GLU A 309 -22.58 13.96 6.39
N GLU A 310 -23.27 13.22 7.25
CA GLU A 310 -24.09 12.06 6.83
C GLU A 310 -25.17 12.40 5.80
N GLU A 311 -25.72 13.59 5.87
CA GLU A 311 -26.73 14.05 4.90
C GLU A 311 -26.19 14.25 3.49
N LYS A 312 -24.88 14.50 3.37
CA LYS A 312 -24.19 14.76 2.08
C LYS A 312 -23.56 13.51 1.48
N LYS A 313 -23.51 12.41 2.26
CA LYS A 313 -23.01 11.10 1.83
C LYS A 313 -23.99 10.35 0.91
N ALA A 314 -25.16 10.87 0.66
CA ALA A 314 -26.24 10.19 -0.05
C ALA A 314 -26.15 10.29 -1.58
N GLY A 315 -25.84 9.17 -2.17
CA GLY A 315 -26.14 8.79 -3.56
C GLY A 315 -26.73 7.40 -3.54
N GLY A 316 -27.20 6.73 -4.45
CA GLY A 316 -27.78 5.40 -4.59
C GLY A 316 -27.98 4.45 -3.40
N ASP A 317 -27.24 4.57 -2.30
CA ASP A 317 -27.34 3.72 -1.12
C ASP A 317 -28.56 4.02 -0.24
N ARG A 318 -29.11 5.24 -0.22
CA ARG A 318 -30.36 5.54 0.51
C ARG A 318 -31.59 4.84 -0.04
N GLU A 319 -31.63 4.49 -1.33
CA GLU A 319 -32.71 3.67 -1.86
C GLU A 319 -32.56 2.22 -1.44
N LEU A 320 -31.33 1.71 -1.38
CA LEU A 320 -31.05 0.35 -0.99
C LEU A 320 -31.29 0.11 0.52
N SER A 321 -30.83 0.99 1.39
CA SER A 321 -31.04 0.83 2.85
C SER A 321 -32.51 0.87 3.26
N LYS A 322 -33.40 1.52 2.49
CA LYS A 322 -34.86 1.47 2.71
C LYS A 322 -35.46 0.09 2.51
N THR A 323 -34.74 -0.82 1.83
CA THR A 323 -35.16 -2.22 1.64
C THR A 323 -34.75 -3.12 2.80
N PHE A 324 -33.97 -2.61 3.78
CA PHE A 324 -33.46 -3.38 4.91
C PHE A 324 -34.53 -3.50 6.00
N VAL A 325 -34.70 -4.71 6.49
CA VAL A 325 -35.71 -5.04 7.50
C VAL A 325 -35.04 -5.51 8.78
N LEU A 326 -35.28 -4.78 9.87
CA LEU A 326 -34.81 -5.19 11.20
C LEU A 326 -35.84 -6.13 11.84
N LEU A 327 -35.42 -7.38 12.04
CA LEU A 327 -36.28 -8.39 12.69
C LEU A 327 -36.23 -8.23 14.21
N GLN A 328 -37.39 -8.27 14.82
CA GLN A 328 -37.53 -8.11 16.28
C GLN A 328 -37.59 -9.48 16.99
N ASP A 329 -37.96 -10.54 16.29
CA ASP A 329 -38.16 -11.87 16.86
C ASP A 329 -37.35 -12.93 16.10
N LYS A 330 -36.67 -13.80 16.86
CA LYS A 330 -35.95 -14.99 16.35
C LYS A 330 -36.86 -15.86 15.48
N LYS A 331 -38.13 -16.03 15.84
CA LYS A 331 -39.11 -16.86 15.06
C LYS A 331 -39.28 -16.30 13.64
N GLU A 332 -39.23 -14.99 13.49
CA GLU A 332 -39.31 -14.37 12.15
C GLU A 332 -38.07 -14.71 11.31
N LEU A 333 -36.86 -14.61 11.88
CA LEU A 333 -35.62 -15.06 11.22
C LEU A 333 -35.75 -16.54 10.79
N LEU A 334 -36.08 -17.44 11.73
CA LEU A 334 -36.20 -18.87 11.45
C LEU A 334 -37.28 -19.17 10.38
N SER A 335 -38.39 -18.43 10.38
CA SER A 335 -39.41 -18.50 9.33
C SER A 335 -38.89 -18.07 7.96
N ARG A 336 -38.12 -16.96 7.91
CA ARG A 336 -37.51 -16.46 6.64
C ARG A 336 -36.48 -17.45 6.09
N LEU A 337 -35.57 -17.96 6.92
CA LEU A 337 -34.62 -18.98 6.53
C LEU A 337 -35.28 -20.22 5.93
N LYS A 338 -36.40 -20.70 6.53
CA LYS A 338 -37.18 -21.85 6.03
C LYS A 338 -37.85 -21.58 4.68
N LYS A 339 -38.26 -20.33 4.38
CA LYS A 339 -38.96 -19.96 3.14
C LYS A 339 -38.03 -19.82 1.93
N ILE A 340 -36.72 -19.69 2.14
CA ILE A 340 -35.76 -19.64 1.00
C ILE A 340 -35.86 -20.96 0.24
N ARG A 341 -36.09 -20.85 -1.07
CA ARG A 341 -36.34 -22.01 -1.96
C ARG A 341 -35.07 -22.84 -2.12
N ASP A 342 -35.22 -24.15 -2.11
CA ASP A 342 -34.14 -25.10 -2.37
C ASP A 342 -33.42 -24.84 -3.68
N GLY A 343 -32.13 -24.92 -3.69
CA GLY A 343 -31.28 -24.62 -4.84
C GLY A 343 -31.11 -23.10 -5.17
N ALA A 344 -31.88 -22.23 -4.48
CA ALA A 344 -31.69 -20.77 -4.65
C ALA A 344 -30.30 -20.34 -4.12
N ARG A 345 -29.90 -19.10 -4.45
CA ARG A 345 -28.72 -18.45 -3.85
C ARG A 345 -29.19 -17.41 -2.83
N ALA A 346 -28.63 -17.46 -1.64
CA ALA A 346 -28.82 -16.46 -0.59
C ALA A 346 -27.50 -15.78 -0.23
N GLY A 347 -27.53 -14.49 0.03
CA GLY A 347 -26.44 -13.75 0.63
C GLY A 347 -26.51 -13.84 2.14
N LEU A 348 -25.40 -14.13 2.79
CA LEU A 348 -25.32 -14.26 4.24
C LEU A 348 -24.17 -13.42 4.77
N TYR A 349 -24.38 -12.74 5.90
CA TYR A 349 -23.34 -12.07 6.63
C TYR A 349 -23.55 -12.27 8.13
N LEU A 350 -22.57 -12.91 8.80
CA LEU A 350 -22.62 -13.13 10.25
C LEU A 350 -21.79 -12.04 10.95
N ALA A 351 -22.43 -11.29 11.84
CA ALA A 351 -21.72 -10.41 12.75
C ALA A 351 -21.15 -11.26 13.89
N LEU A 352 -19.85 -11.51 13.86
CA LEU A 352 -19.14 -12.33 14.84
C LEU A 352 -18.21 -11.48 15.69
N GLU A 353 -18.24 -11.64 16.99
CA GLU A 353 -17.19 -11.12 17.86
C GLU A 353 -16.00 -12.08 17.78
N GLU A 354 -14.83 -11.55 17.40
CA GLU A 354 -13.63 -12.37 17.24
C GLU A 354 -13.28 -13.07 18.56
N ALA A 355 -13.29 -14.37 18.55
CA ALA A 355 -12.72 -15.19 19.62
C ALA A 355 -11.28 -15.56 19.24
N ARG A 356 -10.33 -15.32 20.12
CA ARG A 356 -9.01 -15.94 20.06
C ARG A 356 -8.88 -16.93 21.22
N PRO A 357 -8.44 -18.16 20.99
CA PRO A 357 -8.02 -18.79 19.74
C PRO A 357 -9.17 -19.07 18.78
N ALA A 358 -8.87 -19.35 17.51
CA ALA A 358 -9.80 -19.49 16.40
C ALA A 358 -10.98 -20.44 16.69
N GLY A 359 -11.95 -19.93 17.40
CA GLY A 359 -13.23 -20.59 17.72
C GLY A 359 -14.34 -20.07 16.81
N ALA A 360 -15.57 -20.52 17.05
CA ALA A 360 -16.73 -20.08 16.28
C ALA A 360 -17.03 -18.57 16.40
N GLY A 361 -16.37 -17.85 17.31
CA GLY A 361 -16.70 -16.49 17.70
C GLY A 361 -18.11 -16.39 18.29
N ARG A 362 -18.41 -15.36 19.08
CA ARG A 362 -19.77 -15.14 19.57
C ARG A 362 -20.62 -14.49 18.49
N LEU A 363 -21.76 -15.05 18.18
CA LEU A 363 -22.70 -14.50 17.22
C LEU A 363 -23.40 -13.27 17.80
N LEU A 364 -23.27 -12.14 17.13
CA LEU A 364 -23.92 -10.87 17.49
C LEU A 364 -25.18 -10.60 16.66
N GLY A 365 -25.24 -11.16 15.45
CA GLY A 365 -26.37 -11.02 14.57
C GLY A 365 -26.19 -11.72 13.23
N VAL A 366 -27.27 -11.88 12.51
CA VAL A 366 -27.38 -12.55 11.20
C VAL A 366 -28.08 -11.62 10.22
N ALA A 367 -27.42 -11.30 9.12
CA ALA A 367 -28.04 -10.66 7.97
C ALA A 367 -28.25 -11.69 6.85
N VAL A 368 -29.40 -11.66 6.21
CA VAL A 368 -29.77 -12.54 5.10
C VAL A 368 -30.43 -11.76 3.99
N CYS A 369 -29.94 -11.97 2.77
CA CYS A 369 -30.52 -11.46 1.54
C CYS A 369 -30.98 -12.64 0.67
N ASP A 370 -32.29 -12.84 0.51
CA ASP A 370 -32.89 -13.90 -0.31
C ASP A 370 -33.29 -13.41 -1.71
N SER A 371 -33.42 -12.07 -1.85
CA SER A 371 -33.66 -11.39 -3.11
C SER A 371 -32.95 -10.05 -3.16
N GLU A 372 -32.76 -9.48 -4.35
CA GLU A 372 -32.17 -8.13 -4.51
C GLU A 372 -33.06 -7.00 -3.96
N LYS A 373 -34.30 -7.33 -3.58
CA LYS A 373 -35.28 -6.36 -3.12
C LYS A 373 -35.45 -6.29 -1.62
N GLU A 374 -35.08 -7.36 -0.89
CA GLU A 374 -35.27 -7.42 0.56
C GLU A 374 -34.10 -8.11 1.23
N THR A 375 -33.50 -7.40 2.21
CA THR A 375 -32.45 -7.94 3.09
C THR A 375 -32.90 -7.73 4.53
N CYS A 376 -32.75 -8.74 5.36
CA CYS A 376 -33.12 -8.65 6.77
C CYS A 376 -31.93 -8.90 7.71
N PHE A 377 -32.00 -8.30 8.90
CA PHE A 377 -31.03 -8.50 9.97
C PHE A 377 -31.76 -8.85 11.28
N PHE A 378 -31.23 -9.84 11.98
CA PHE A 378 -31.60 -10.17 13.34
C PHE A 378 -30.38 -10.06 14.26
N GLY A 379 -30.47 -9.20 15.29
CA GLY A 379 -29.41 -9.02 16.29
C GLY A 379 -29.75 -9.79 17.58
N LEU A 380 -28.74 -10.49 18.13
CA LEU A 380 -28.83 -11.11 19.43
C LEU A 380 -28.61 -10.04 20.52
N LYS A 381 -29.60 -9.87 21.41
CA LYS A 381 -29.52 -8.91 22.51
C LYS A 381 -28.70 -9.51 23.66
N ARG A 382 -27.73 -8.74 24.17
CA ARG A 382 -27.09 -9.08 25.45
C ARG A 382 -28.06 -8.82 26.59
N GLN A 383 -28.42 -9.86 27.36
CA GLN A 383 -29.10 -9.61 28.64
C GLN A 383 -28.10 -9.00 29.62
N ALA A 384 -28.36 -7.79 30.10
CA ALA A 384 -27.57 -7.18 31.14
C ALA A 384 -27.56 -8.08 32.38
N ARG A 385 -26.40 -8.54 32.79
CA ARG A 385 -26.24 -9.23 34.08
C ARG A 385 -26.47 -8.21 35.20
N GLU A 386 -27.67 -8.14 35.71
CA GLU A 386 -27.90 -7.63 37.04
C GLU A 386 -27.51 -8.74 38.03
N ASN A 387 -26.40 -8.57 38.72
CA ASN A 387 -25.78 -9.39 39.75
C ASN A 387 -24.91 -10.58 39.27
N GLU A 388 -23.58 -10.35 39.34
CA GLU A 388 -22.58 -11.42 39.45
C GLU A 388 -22.73 -12.18 40.76
N GLN A 389 -23.63 -13.15 40.81
CA GLN A 389 -23.56 -14.25 41.77
C GLN A 389 -23.49 -15.56 40.97
N LEU A 390 -22.37 -16.25 41.11
CA LEU A 390 -22.11 -17.58 40.59
C LEU A 390 -23.26 -18.53 40.96
N SER A 391 -24.06 -18.93 39.98
CA SER A 391 -24.96 -20.07 40.16
C SER A 391 -24.17 -21.37 40.05
N LEU A 392 -24.12 -22.14 41.12
CA LEU A 392 -23.38 -23.40 41.27
C LEU A 392 -24.08 -24.60 40.54
N PHE A 393 -25.14 -24.35 39.81
CA PHE A 393 -25.91 -25.37 39.08
C PHE A 393 -26.14 -24.89 37.67
N GLY A 394 -25.63 -25.65 36.68
CA GLY A 394 -25.74 -25.34 35.27
C GLY A 394 -27.22 -25.32 34.81
N GLU A 395 -27.75 -24.13 34.70
CA GLU A 395 -28.94 -23.87 33.90
C GLU A 395 -28.45 -23.21 32.59
N ASP A 396 -28.83 -23.81 31.45
CA ASP A 396 -28.57 -23.30 30.11
C ASP A 396 -29.05 -21.85 30.02
N PHE A 397 -28.14 -20.92 29.72
CA PHE A 397 -28.49 -19.50 29.56
C PHE A 397 -29.37 -19.34 28.32
N PRO A 398 -30.44 -18.51 28.37
CA PRO A 398 -31.33 -18.29 27.21
C PRO A 398 -30.63 -17.82 25.95
N GLU A 399 -29.48 -17.09 26.05
CA GLU A 399 -28.66 -16.65 24.93
C GLU A 399 -27.96 -17.81 24.21
N GLU A 400 -27.44 -18.81 24.92
CA GLU A 400 -26.79 -19.98 24.33
C GLU A 400 -27.81 -20.84 23.56
N THR A 401 -29.01 -20.99 24.09
CA THR A 401 -30.12 -21.72 23.45
C THR A 401 -30.54 -21.02 22.15
N ASP A 402 -30.68 -19.70 22.16
CA ASP A 402 -31.07 -18.92 20.98
C ASP A 402 -30.02 -18.98 19.87
N ALA A 403 -28.73 -18.87 20.21
CA ALA A 403 -27.63 -18.98 19.28
C ALA A 403 -27.53 -20.37 18.64
N GLU A 404 -27.73 -21.45 19.45
CA GLU A 404 -27.70 -22.83 18.95
C GLU A 404 -28.88 -23.13 18.02
N GLU A 405 -30.08 -22.65 18.32
CA GLU A 405 -31.22 -22.80 17.38
C GLU A 405 -30.99 -22.09 16.05
N ILE A 406 -30.38 -20.90 16.07
CA ILE A 406 -29.97 -20.16 14.85
C ILE A 406 -28.91 -20.97 14.11
N ARG A 407 -27.89 -21.49 14.80
CA ARG A 407 -26.87 -22.35 14.22
C ARG A 407 -27.43 -23.54 13.48
N GLN A 408 -28.35 -24.29 14.13
CA GLN A 408 -29.03 -25.43 13.51
C GLN A 408 -29.82 -25.00 12.26
N ALA A 409 -30.48 -23.84 12.30
CA ALA A 409 -31.21 -23.33 11.15
C ALA A 409 -30.28 -22.90 9.99
N LEU A 410 -29.10 -22.33 10.29
CA LEU A 410 -28.08 -21.97 9.29
C LEU A 410 -27.44 -23.22 8.66
N LEU A 411 -27.15 -24.24 9.46
CA LEU A 411 -26.66 -25.54 8.97
C LEU A 411 -27.72 -26.23 8.08
N ALA A 412 -28.99 -26.21 8.48
CA ALA A 412 -30.08 -26.73 7.65
C ALA A 412 -30.23 -25.93 6.33
N LEU A 413 -30.05 -24.62 6.38
CA LEU A 413 -30.08 -23.76 5.18
C LEU A 413 -28.93 -24.11 4.23
N SER A 414 -27.71 -24.20 4.71
CA SER A 414 -26.51 -24.48 3.90
C SER A 414 -26.56 -25.87 3.25
N GLY A 415 -27.28 -26.81 3.83
CA GLY A 415 -27.54 -28.15 3.25
C GLY A 415 -28.42 -28.13 1.99
N ARG A 416 -29.22 -27.08 1.72
CA ARG A 416 -30.20 -27.00 0.63
C ARG A 416 -30.13 -25.75 -0.27
N VAL A 417 -29.44 -24.69 0.16
CA VAL A 417 -29.33 -23.41 -0.53
C VAL A 417 -27.87 -23.14 -0.86
N ARG A 418 -27.59 -22.47 -1.97
CA ARG A 418 -26.25 -21.96 -2.27
C ARG A 418 -26.03 -20.66 -1.51
N ILE A 419 -25.01 -20.61 -0.65
CA ILE A 419 -24.71 -19.46 0.19
C ILE A 419 -23.56 -18.66 -0.41
N ALA A 420 -23.81 -17.40 -0.67
CA ALA A 420 -22.80 -16.42 -0.98
C ALA A 420 -22.49 -15.62 0.29
N THR A 421 -21.22 -15.46 0.64
CA THR A 421 -20.81 -14.75 1.84
C THR A 421 -19.47 -14.03 1.63
N PHE A 422 -19.09 -13.22 2.58
CA PHE A 422 -17.78 -12.56 2.65
C PHE A 422 -16.97 -13.20 3.77
N ASP A 423 -15.74 -13.65 3.48
CA ASP A 423 -14.83 -14.33 4.41
C ASP A 423 -15.48 -15.57 5.05
N ILE A 424 -15.71 -16.59 4.24
CA ILE A 424 -16.31 -17.86 4.69
C ILE A 424 -15.47 -18.54 5.76
N LYS A 425 -14.13 -18.42 5.71
CA LYS A 425 -13.23 -19.04 6.68
C LYS A 425 -13.56 -18.57 8.10
N GLY A 426 -13.77 -17.27 8.30
CA GLY A 426 -14.18 -16.70 9.58
C GLY A 426 -15.56 -17.17 10.07
N GLN A 427 -16.38 -17.74 9.17
CA GLN A 427 -17.77 -18.14 9.47
C GLN A 427 -17.98 -19.66 9.60
N TYR A 428 -16.97 -20.50 9.28
CA TYR A 428 -17.13 -21.96 9.36
C TYR A 428 -17.53 -22.50 10.73
N GLY A 429 -17.19 -21.82 11.82
CA GLY A 429 -17.66 -22.19 13.16
C GLY A 429 -19.20 -22.27 13.29
N TRP A 430 -19.92 -21.51 12.44
CA TRP A 430 -21.38 -21.45 12.38
C TRP A 430 -21.98 -22.13 11.16
N LEU A 431 -21.20 -22.31 10.08
CA LEU A 431 -21.67 -22.77 8.78
C LEU A 431 -20.99 -24.07 8.30
N LYS A 432 -20.07 -24.66 9.09
CA LYS A 432 -19.26 -25.81 8.64
C LYS A 432 -20.13 -26.99 8.19
N GLN A 433 -19.89 -27.40 6.96
CA GLN A 433 -20.40 -28.62 6.33
C GLN A 433 -19.22 -29.53 5.98
N ASP A 434 -19.49 -30.77 5.54
CA ASP A 434 -18.42 -31.68 5.10
C ASP A 434 -17.78 -31.30 3.76
N GLY A 435 -18.33 -30.35 3.03
CA GLY A 435 -17.83 -29.82 1.76
C GLY A 435 -18.11 -28.34 1.56
N THR A 436 -17.56 -27.78 0.50
CA THR A 436 -17.65 -26.35 0.17
C THR A 436 -18.47 -26.04 -1.08
N GLU A 437 -19.10 -27.04 -1.70
CA GLU A 437 -19.74 -26.97 -3.01
C GLU A 437 -20.94 -26.02 -3.05
N ARG A 438 -21.53 -25.74 -1.87
CA ARG A 438 -22.69 -24.85 -1.74
C ARG A 438 -22.33 -23.43 -1.33
N TYR A 439 -21.04 -23.17 -1.09
CA TYR A 439 -20.56 -21.86 -0.70
C TYR A 439 -19.85 -21.14 -1.84
N PHE A 440 -19.99 -19.83 -1.85
CA PHE A 440 -19.23 -18.93 -2.70
C PHE A 440 -18.75 -17.75 -1.87
N ASP A 441 -17.45 -17.62 -1.71
CA ASP A 441 -16.83 -16.51 -1.02
C ASP A 441 -16.52 -15.38 -1.99
N ILE A 442 -17.16 -14.23 -1.84
CA ILE A 442 -16.97 -13.07 -2.71
C ILE A 442 -15.59 -12.43 -2.52
N LEU A 443 -14.97 -12.54 -1.34
CA LEU A 443 -13.60 -12.09 -1.07
C LEU A 443 -12.60 -12.88 -1.93
N ILE A 444 -12.67 -14.21 -1.90
CA ILE A 444 -11.80 -15.09 -2.71
C ILE A 444 -12.06 -14.87 -4.20
N GLY A 445 -13.33 -14.76 -4.62
CA GLY A 445 -13.69 -14.51 -6.01
C GLY A 445 -13.13 -13.19 -6.54
N ALA A 446 -13.21 -12.11 -5.78
CA ALA A 446 -12.66 -10.82 -6.14
C ALA A 446 -11.11 -10.84 -6.19
N TYR A 447 -10.47 -11.49 -5.20
CA TYR A 447 -9.03 -11.68 -5.19
C TYR A 447 -8.52 -12.43 -6.44
N LEU A 448 -9.16 -13.51 -6.86
CA LEU A 448 -8.75 -14.26 -8.05
C LEU A 448 -8.79 -13.39 -9.32
N LEU A 449 -9.76 -12.49 -9.42
CA LEU A 449 -9.88 -11.59 -10.57
C LEU A 449 -8.82 -10.48 -10.59
N ASN A 450 -8.39 -10.01 -9.44
CA ASN A 450 -7.32 -9.02 -9.33
C ASN A 450 -6.51 -9.17 -8.03
N PRO A 451 -5.43 -9.97 -8.01
CA PRO A 451 -4.65 -10.23 -6.80
C PRO A 451 -3.67 -9.11 -6.42
N LEU A 452 -3.69 -7.96 -7.10
CA LEU A 452 -2.79 -6.84 -6.84
C LEU A 452 -3.38 -5.81 -5.86
N LYS A 453 -4.63 -5.98 -5.45
CA LYS A 453 -5.28 -5.07 -4.51
C LYS A 453 -4.80 -5.28 -3.08
N SER A 454 -4.83 -4.21 -2.30
CA SER A 454 -4.52 -4.24 -0.87
C SER A 454 -5.66 -4.74 0.00
N ASP A 455 -6.90 -4.61 -0.49
CA ASP A 455 -8.11 -5.05 0.21
C ASP A 455 -9.26 -5.39 -0.74
N TYR A 456 -10.22 -6.15 -0.22
CA TYR A 456 -11.39 -6.66 -0.94
C TYR A 456 -12.64 -6.51 -0.08
N ASP A 457 -12.75 -5.48 0.74
CA ASP A 457 -13.91 -5.24 1.60
C ASP A 457 -15.22 -5.19 0.80
N PRO A 458 -16.38 -5.47 1.42
CA PRO A 458 -17.67 -5.48 0.71
C PRO A 458 -17.95 -4.20 -0.07
N GLU A 459 -17.54 -3.02 0.45
CA GLU A 459 -17.68 -1.75 -0.23
C GLU A 459 -16.82 -1.66 -1.51
N THR A 460 -15.61 -2.19 -1.49
CA THR A 460 -14.72 -2.26 -2.65
C THR A 460 -15.28 -3.20 -3.73
N ILE A 461 -15.81 -4.36 -3.31
CA ILE A 461 -16.46 -5.33 -4.21
C ILE A 461 -17.73 -4.75 -4.82
N ALA A 462 -18.54 -4.02 -4.03
CA ALA A 462 -19.77 -3.38 -4.50
C ALA A 462 -19.47 -2.33 -5.57
N GLU A 463 -18.47 -1.48 -5.34
CA GLU A 463 -18.08 -0.44 -6.29
C GLU A 463 -17.56 -1.04 -7.60
N GLU A 464 -16.63 -1.99 -7.53
CA GLU A 464 -15.93 -2.53 -8.71
C GLU A 464 -16.80 -3.47 -9.56
N HIS A 465 -17.61 -4.28 -8.90
CA HIS A 465 -18.35 -5.33 -9.58
C HIS A 465 -19.83 -5.06 -9.75
N LEU A 466 -20.42 -4.18 -8.94
CA LEU A 466 -21.84 -3.82 -9.01
C LEU A 466 -22.07 -2.36 -9.41
N GLY A 467 -21.03 -1.50 -9.40
CA GLY A 467 -21.18 -0.06 -9.62
C GLY A 467 -21.96 0.63 -8.50
N LEU A 468 -22.02 0.01 -7.31
CA LEU A 468 -22.73 0.52 -6.14
C LEU A 468 -21.75 1.10 -5.13
N THR A 469 -22.06 2.29 -4.67
CA THR A 469 -21.33 2.92 -3.56
C THR A 469 -22.08 2.65 -2.27
N ILE A 470 -21.47 1.94 -1.35
CA ILE A 470 -22.02 1.65 -0.02
C ILE A 470 -21.07 2.16 1.08
N PRO A 471 -21.55 2.46 2.30
CA PRO A 471 -20.69 2.91 3.38
C PRO A 471 -19.79 1.77 3.86
N GLY A 472 -18.50 2.08 4.05
CA GLY A 472 -17.52 1.13 4.58
C GLY A 472 -17.61 0.97 6.09
N ARG A 473 -16.87 -0.03 6.63
CA ARG A 473 -16.87 -0.35 8.06
C ARG A 473 -16.52 0.86 8.94
N VAL A 474 -15.46 1.60 8.60
CA VAL A 474 -15.00 2.76 9.37
C VAL A 474 -16.01 3.90 9.31
N GLU A 475 -16.67 4.06 8.18
CA GLU A 475 -17.72 5.06 7.97
C GLU A 475 -18.97 4.72 8.79
N SER A 476 -19.39 3.45 8.82
CA SER A 476 -20.58 2.98 9.52
C SER A 476 -20.38 2.87 11.03
N LEU A 477 -19.25 2.32 11.47
CA LEU A 477 -19.00 1.90 12.85
C LEU A 477 -17.83 2.61 13.52
N GLY A 478 -17.11 3.49 12.81
CA GLY A 478 -15.91 4.15 13.32
C GLY A 478 -14.80 3.14 13.65
N LYS A 479 -14.15 3.32 14.80
CA LYS A 479 -13.10 2.42 15.31
C LYS A 479 -13.63 1.33 16.26
N LEU A 480 -14.93 1.22 16.42
CA LEU A 480 -15.52 0.25 17.34
C LEU A 480 -15.32 -1.18 16.84
N LYS A 481 -15.06 -2.12 17.77
CA LYS A 481 -15.17 -3.54 17.49
C LYS A 481 -16.63 -3.92 17.33
N LEU A 482 -16.93 -5.02 16.62
CA LEU A 482 -18.32 -5.42 16.34
C LEU A 482 -19.15 -5.62 17.62
N GLY A 483 -18.55 -6.21 18.68
CA GLY A 483 -19.22 -6.35 19.98
C GLY A 483 -19.59 -5.00 20.60
N GLN A 484 -18.69 -4.01 20.53
CA GLN A 484 -18.96 -2.64 21.01
C GLN A 484 -20.01 -1.95 20.13
N ALA A 485 -19.96 -2.16 18.81
CA ALA A 485 -20.95 -1.60 17.89
C ALA A 485 -22.34 -2.19 18.13
N ALA A 486 -22.44 -3.49 18.47
CA ALA A 486 -23.70 -4.13 18.82
C ALA A 486 -24.37 -3.49 20.04
N GLU A 487 -23.57 -2.99 21.00
CA GLU A 487 -24.07 -2.33 22.20
C GLU A 487 -24.37 -0.83 21.98
N GLN A 488 -23.48 -0.12 21.25
CA GLN A 488 -23.51 1.35 21.15
C GLN A 488 -24.23 1.86 19.90
N LEU A 489 -24.16 1.12 18.79
CA LEU A 489 -24.69 1.51 17.48
C LEU A 489 -25.43 0.33 16.78
N PRO A 490 -26.40 -0.30 17.45
CA PRO A 490 -27.05 -1.53 16.94
C PRO A 490 -27.73 -1.35 15.57
N GLU A 491 -28.33 -0.19 15.30
CA GLU A 491 -28.96 0.09 14.02
C GLU A 491 -27.93 0.23 12.89
N LYS A 492 -26.79 0.89 13.16
CA LYS A 492 -25.69 1.01 12.19
C LYS A 492 -24.98 -0.32 11.95
N LEU A 493 -24.84 -1.15 12.99
CA LEU A 493 -24.33 -2.51 12.81
C LEU A 493 -25.26 -3.34 11.93
N ALA A 494 -26.57 -3.25 12.16
CA ALA A 494 -27.56 -3.95 11.35
C ALA A 494 -27.51 -3.51 9.89
N GLU A 495 -27.45 -2.20 9.64
CA GLU A 495 -27.31 -1.63 8.30
C GLU A 495 -26.04 -2.12 7.60
N TYR A 496 -24.89 -2.05 8.28
CA TYR A 496 -23.60 -2.55 7.77
C TYR A 496 -23.68 -4.05 7.41
N CYS A 497 -24.25 -4.88 8.27
CA CYS A 497 -24.42 -6.30 8.00
C CYS A 497 -25.38 -6.58 6.85
N CYS A 498 -26.45 -5.80 6.71
CA CYS A 498 -27.36 -5.88 5.58
C CYS A 498 -26.68 -5.56 4.25
N TYR A 499 -25.83 -4.52 4.20
CA TYR A 499 -24.99 -4.25 3.03
C TYR A 499 -24.09 -5.44 2.71
N GLY A 500 -23.42 -6.03 3.72
CA GLY A 500 -22.59 -7.22 3.54
C GLY A 500 -23.34 -8.40 2.93
N ALA A 501 -24.55 -8.71 3.43
CA ALA A 501 -25.39 -9.79 2.89
C ALA A 501 -25.90 -9.50 1.48
N TYR A 502 -26.33 -8.25 1.22
CA TYR A 502 -26.78 -7.81 -0.11
C TYR A 502 -25.65 -7.94 -1.14
N VAL A 503 -24.47 -7.38 -0.84
CA VAL A 503 -23.31 -7.43 -1.74
C VAL A 503 -22.88 -8.89 -1.97
N SER A 504 -22.86 -9.71 -0.93
CA SER A 504 -22.55 -11.15 -1.07
C SER A 504 -23.50 -11.83 -2.05
N ARG A 505 -24.80 -11.52 -1.99
CA ARG A 505 -25.79 -12.08 -2.92
C ARG A 505 -25.63 -11.55 -4.34
N ALA A 506 -25.53 -10.25 -4.50
CA ALA A 506 -25.51 -9.60 -5.80
C ALA A 506 -24.20 -9.80 -6.55
N ALA A 507 -23.05 -9.69 -5.85
CA ALA A 507 -21.72 -9.82 -6.46
C ALA A 507 -21.40 -11.28 -6.84
N ALA A 508 -21.93 -12.29 -6.13
CA ALA A 508 -21.62 -13.69 -6.39
C ALA A 508 -21.91 -14.11 -7.84
N ASP A 509 -23.06 -13.71 -8.41
CA ASP A 509 -23.42 -14.07 -9.78
C ASP A 509 -22.50 -13.37 -10.80
N VAL A 510 -22.10 -12.12 -10.53
CA VAL A 510 -21.20 -11.34 -11.38
C VAL A 510 -19.78 -11.89 -11.33
N LEU A 511 -19.29 -12.20 -10.13
CA LEU A 511 -17.94 -12.75 -9.94
C LEU A 511 -17.84 -14.16 -10.55
N GLU A 512 -18.84 -15.02 -10.34
CA GLU A 512 -18.89 -16.37 -10.92
C GLU A 512 -18.82 -16.31 -12.45
N LYS A 513 -19.60 -15.41 -13.07
CA LYS A 513 -19.56 -15.17 -14.51
C LYS A 513 -18.17 -14.70 -14.99
N LYS A 514 -17.58 -13.72 -14.32
CA LYS A 514 -16.24 -13.22 -14.66
C LYS A 514 -15.17 -14.31 -14.50
N LEU A 515 -15.27 -15.14 -13.46
CA LEU A 515 -14.36 -16.28 -13.27
C LEU A 515 -14.50 -17.31 -14.40
N GLN A 516 -15.72 -17.60 -14.87
CA GLN A 516 -15.95 -18.45 -16.03
C GLN A 516 -15.36 -17.85 -17.31
N GLU A 517 -15.61 -16.56 -17.58
CA GLU A 517 -15.06 -15.83 -18.75
C GLU A 517 -13.52 -15.80 -18.75
N THR A 518 -12.92 -15.82 -17.59
CA THR A 518 -11.46 -15.83 -17.41
C THR A 518 -10.86 -17.23 -17.28
N GLY A 519 -11.69 -18.30 -17.22
CA GLY A 519 -11.25 -19.68 -17.05
C GLY A 519 -10.72 -20.02 -15.66
N MET A 520 -11.10 -19.25 -14.63
CA MET A 520 -10.67 -19.45 -13.23
C MET A 520 -11.78 -20.04 -12.33
N ASP A 521 -12.93 -20.42 -12.89
CA ASP A 521 -14.02 -21.05 -12.14
C ASP A 521 -13.63 -22.40 -11.51
N GLY A 522 -12.86 -23.22 -12.25
CA GLY A 522 -12.26 -24.44 -11.72
C GLY A 522 -11.31 -24.18 -10.55
N LEU A 523 -10.43 -23.17 -10.69
CA LEU A 523 -9.52 -22.75 -9.62
C LEU A 523 -10.28 -22.35 -8.34
N MET A 524 -11.35 -21.58 -8.48
CA MET A 524 -12.21 -21.17 -7.37
C MET A 524 -12.86 -22.37 -6.70
N ARG A 525 -13.53 -23.24 -7.47
CA ARG A 525 -14.34 -24.33 -6.97
C ARG A 525 -13.52 -25.51 -6.42
N ASP A 526 -12.44 -25.89 -7.14
CA ASP A 526 -11.73 -27.15 -6.87
C ASP A 526 -10.46 -26.93 -6.02
N MET A 527 -10.00 -25.70 -5.87
CA MET A 527 -8.81 -25.35 -5.09
C MET A 527 -9.09 -24.34 -3.97
N GLU A 528 -9.49 -23.11 -4.30
CA GLU A 528 -9.52 -22.03 -3.29
C GLU A 528 -10.64 -22.21 -2.25
N MET A 529 -11.83 -22.63 -2.66
CA MET A 529 -12.91 -22.89 -1.70
C MET A 529 -12.61 -24.09 -0.79
N PRO A 530 -12.16 -25.26 -1.29
CA PRO A 530 -11.74 -26.36 -0.41
C PRO A 530 -10.58 -25.97 0.52
N LEU A 531 -9.60 -25.20 0.02
CA LEU A 531 -8.48 -24.74 0.81
C LEU A 531 -8.92 -23.88 2.01
N SER A 532 -9.94 -23.02 1.84
CA SER A 532 -10.43 -22.17 2.94
C SER A 532 -10.87 -23.01 4.15
N LEU A 533 -11.43 -24.21 3.92
CA LEU A 533 -11.83 -25.14 4.99
C LEU A 533 -10.63 -25.84 5.64
N VAL A 534 -9.62 -26.19 4.84
CA VAL A 534 -8.35 -26.74 5.35
C VAL A 534 -7.66 -25.71 6.28
N LEU A 535 -7.56 -24.46 5.83
CA LEU A 535 -6.95 -23.39 6.61
C LEU A 535 -7.72 -23.10 7.91
N TYR A 536 -9.05 -23.13 7.85
CA TYR A 536 -9.87 -23.01 9.07
C TYR A 536 -9.54 -24.10 10.10
N ASP A 537 -9.44 -25.38 9.67
CA ASP A 537 -9.11 -26.47 10.58
C ASP A 537 -7.69 -26.33 11.13
N MET A 538 -6.70 -25.94 10.30
CA MET A 538 -5.33 -25.69 10.73
C MET A 538 -5.23 -24.56 11.78
N GLU A 539 -5.91 -23.43 11.54
CA GLU A 539 -5.96 -22.31 12.49
C GLU A 539 -6.58 -22.72 13.82
N ARG A 540 -7.59 -23.57 13.79
CA ARG A 540 -8.27 -24.04 14.98
C ARG A 540 -7.42 -25.04 15.79
N GLU A 541 -6.71 -25.93 15.11
CA GLU A 541 -5.80 -26.87 15.78
C GLU A 541 -4.62 -26.12 16.41
N GLY A 542 -3.98 -25.17 15.67
CA GLY A 542 -2.82 -24.45 16.15
C GLY A 542 -1.62 -25.36 16.40
N VAL A 543 -0.56 -24.83 17.00
CA VAL A 543 0.66 -25.57 17.35
C VAL A 543 1.04 -25.35 18.80
N GLU A 544 1.37 -26.40 19.54
CA GLU A 544 1.74 -26.32 20.96
C GLU A 544 3.12 -25.69 21.14
N VAL A 545 3.26 -24.82 22.14
CA VAL A 545 4.50 -24.10 22.44
C VAL A 545 4.82 -24.17 23.94
N ARG A 546 6.03 -24.60 24.25
CA ARG A 546 6.56 -24.62 25.62
C ARG A 546 6.97 -23.22 26.06
N ARG A 547 6.06 -22.54 26.75
CA ARG A 547 6.23 -21.12 27.20
C ARG A 547 7.51 -20.94 28.00
N GLU A 548 7.82 -21.85 28.91
CA GLU A 548 9.01 -21.75 29.80
C GLU A 548 10.31 -21.91 29.02
N GLU A 549 10.35 -22.80 28.03
CA GLU A 549 11.52 -22.95 27.15
C GLU A 549 11.71 -21.78 26.24
N LEU A 550 10.62 -21.20 25.72
CA LEU A 550 10.65 -19.97 24.93
C LEU A 550 11.22 -18.79 25.73
N LYS A 551 10.81 -18.66 26.99
CA LYS A 551 11.36 -17.67 27.91
C LYS A 551 12.84 -17.90 28.19
N ALA A 552 13.22 -19.12 28.49
CA ALA A 552 14.63 -19.49 28.74
C ALA A 552 15.52 -19.22 27.52
N TYR A 553 15.00 -19.49 26.31
CA TYR A 553 15.67 -19.13 25.06
C TYR A 553 15.92 -17.62 24.96
N GLY A 554 14.88 -16.80 25.21
CA GLY A 554 15.00 -15.34 25.19
C GLY A 554 15.98 -14.79 26.22
N ASP A 555 15.96 -15.34 27.45
CA ASP A 555 16.85 -14.94 28.54
C ASP A 555 18.32 -15.28 28.21
N ALA A 556 18.58 -16.38 27.54
CA ALA A 556 19.94 -16.78 27.11
C ALA A 556 20.57 -15.81 26.10
N LEU A 557 19.79 -15.06 25.34
CA LEU A 557 20.29 -14.07 24.40
C LEU A 557 20.73 -12.76 25.07
N VAL A 558 20.20 -12.43 26.24
CA VAL A 558 20.38 -11.13 26.91
C VAL A 558 21.84 -10.80 27.18
N ALA A 559 22.60 -11.75 27.72
CA ALA A 559 24.00 -11.53 28.07
C ALA A 559 24.84 -11.14 26.84
N ARG A 560 24.63 -11.83 25.71
CA ARG A 560 25.38 -11.57 24.47
C ARG A 560 24.93 -10.24 23.83
N ILE A 561 23.63 -9.90 23.87
CA ILE A 561 23.11 -8.60 23.41
C ILE A 561 23.80 -7.46 24.19
N GLN A 562 23.88 -7.56 25.52
CA GLN A 562 24.51 -6.53 26.36
C GLN A 562 26.01 -6.40 26.09
N GLU A 563 26.70 -7.53 25.89
CA GLU A 563 28.12 -7.53 25.54
C GLU A 563 28.36 -6.81 24.19
N LEU A 564 27.55 -7.12 23.18
CA LEU A 564 27.64 -6.48 21.86
C LEU A 564 27.29 -4.98 21.92
N GLU A 565 26.26 -4.61 22.68
CA GLU A 565 25.86 -3.21 22.85
C GLU A 565 27.01 -2.39 23.43
N LYS A 566 27.67 -2.92 24.49
CA LYS A 566 28.84 -2.31 25.08
C LYS A 566 30.02 -2.22 24.10
N SER A 567 30.32 -3.30 23.38
CA SER A 567 31.38 -3.32 22.37
C SER A 567 31.16 -2.30 21.28
N ILE A 568 29.91 -2.20 20.75
CA ILE A 568 29.55 -1.25 19.70
C ILE A 568 29.69 0.20 20.19
N HIS A 569 29.23 0.52 21.40
CA HIS A 569 29.34 1.87 21.96
C HIS A 569 30.80 2.24 22.24
N GLU A 570 31.64 1.30 22.74
CA GLU A 570 33.07 1.48 22.92
C GLU A 570 33.80 1.75 21.60
N GLN A 571 33.50 0.97 20.55
CA GLN A 571 34.08 1.18 19.20
C GLN A 571 33.62 2.49 18.55
N ALA A 572 32.35 2.88 18.75
CA ALA A 572 31.79 4.12 18.24
C ALA A 572 32.26 5.37 19.01
N GLY A 573 32.75 5.21 20.26
CA GLY A 573 33.11 6.30 21.15
C GLY A 573 31.91 7.13 21.65
N THR A 574 30.70 6.64 21.48
CA THR A 574 29.45 7.32 21.89
C THR A 574 28.31 6.31 22.07
N GLU A 575 27.42 6.63 23.00
CA GLU A 575 26.16 5.88 23.16
C GLU A 575 25.11 6.36 22.16
N PHE A 576 24.38 5.44 21.53
CA PHE A 576 23.30 5.72 20.59
C PHE A 576 22.36 4.51 20.46
N ASN A 577 21.16 4.71 19.89
CA ASN A 577 20.25 3.62 19.63
C ASN A 577 20.66 2.84 18.36
N ILE A 578 21.28 1.67 18.53
CA ILE A 578 21.80 0.80 17.47
C ILE A 578 20.66 0.33 16.53
N ASN A 579 19.43 0.21 17.04
CA ASN A 579 18.26 -0.16 16.24
C ASN A 579 17.65 1.01 15.46
N SER A 580 18.11 2.26 15.67
CA SER A 580 17.70 3.42 14.89
C SER A 580 18.51 3.54 13.59
N PRO A 581 17.94 3.30 12.40
CA PRO A 581 18.69 3.42 11.15
C PRO A 581 19.33 4.78 10.95
N LYS A 582 18.68 5.86 11.44
CA LYS A 582 19.18 7.22 11.33
C LYS A 582 20.42 7.44 12.17
N GLN A 583 20.36 7.12 13.47
CA GLN A 583 21.50 7.29 14.39
C GLN A 583 22.67 6.39 14.00
N LEU A 584 22.39 5.14 13.64
CA LEU A 584 23.41 4.24 13.16
C LEU A 584 24.10 4.73 11.88
N GLY A 585 23.32 5.25 10.93
CA GLY A 585 23.87 5.81 9.69
C GLY A 585 24.76 7.03 9.94
N GLU A 586 24.37 7.91 10.86
CA GLU A 586 25.16 9.05 11.30
C GLU A 586 26.47 8.61 11.96
N VAL A 587 26.42 7.66 12.89
CA VAL A 587 27.61 7.15 13.60
C VAL A 587 28.59 6.49 12.63
N LEU A 588 28.13 5.55 11.79
CA LEU A 588 29.03 4.81 10.91
C LEU A 588 29.61 5.68 9.78
N PHE A 589 28.79 6.47 9.11
CA PHE A 589 29.19 7.14 7.85
C PHE A 589 29.60 8.61 8.02
N GLU A 590 29.11 9.31 9.07
CA GLU A 590 29.50 10.70 9.33
C GLU A 590 30.55 10.81 10.44
N ASN A 591 30.37 10.13 11.59
CA ASN A 591 31.30 10.24 12.71
C ASN A 591 32.56 9.36 12.52
N MET A 592 32.36 8.10 12.17
CA MET A 592 33.47 7.14 11.95
C MET A 592 34.05 7.18 10.52
N HIS A 593 33.43 7.89 9.59
CA HIS A 593 33.83 8.04 8.18
C HIS A 593 34.03 6.70 7.45
N ILE A 594 33.25 5.67 7.77
CA ILE A 594 33.29 4.39 7.05
C ILE A 594 32.86 4.60 5.61
N PRO A 595 33.67 4.20 4.61
CA PRO A 595 33.34 4.38 3.19
C PRO A 595 32.23 3.43 2.77
N GLY A 596 31.55 3.75 1.65
CA GLY A 596 30.52 2.86 1.05
C GLY A 596 29.10 3.14 1.51
N GLY A 597 28.86 4.16 2.33
CA GLY A 597 27.52 4.55 2.77
C GLY A 597 26.61 4.98 1.60
N LYS A 598 25.52 4.27 1.37
CA LYS A 598 24.51 4.62 0.37
C LYS A 598 23.53 5.65 0.92
N LYS A 599 23.59 6.89 0.43
CA LYS A 599 22.64 7.94 0.82
C LYS A 599 21.24 7.66 0.29
N THR A 600 20.25 7.84 1.15
CA THR A 600 18.81 7.78 0.84
C THR A 600 18.19 9.16 1.09
N LYS A 601 16.91 9.33 0.78
CA LYS A 601 16.19 10.58 1.06
C LYS A 601 16.16 10.95 2.56
N THR A 602 16.28 9.97 3.46
CA THR A 602 16.13 10.13 4.92
C THR A 602 17.44 9.95 5.70
N GLY A 603 18.58 9.79 5.02
CA GLY A 603 19.89 9.55 5.62
C GLY A 603 20.66 8.45 4.91
N TYR A 604 21.54 7.75 5.61
CA TYR A 604 22.26 6.60 5.07
C TYR A 604 21.47 5.31 5.22
N SER A 605 21.58 4.43 4.21
CA SER A 605 21.04 3.08 4.31
C SER A 605 21.88 2.26 5.26
N THR A 606 21.24 1.66 6.27
CA THR A 606 21.82 0.67 7.19
C THR A 606 21.13 -0.69 7.03
N ALA A 607 20.64 -0.98 5.82
CA ALA A 607 20.07 -2.28 5.49
C ALA A 607 21.15 -3.39 5.54
N ALA A 608 20.72 -4.61 5.81
CA ALA A 608 21.65 -5.72 6.04
C ALA A 608 22.60 -5.94 4.85
N ASP A 609 22.10 -5.86 3.63
CA ASP A 609 22.85 -6.00 2.38
C ASP A 609 23.96 -4.94 2.20
N VAL A 610 23.78 -3.76 2.78
CA VAL A 610 24.80 -2.69 2.78
C VAL A 610 25.84 -2.96 3.88
N LEU A 611 25.41 -3.37 5.07
CA LEU A 611 26.27 -3.62 6.19
C LEU A 611 27.10 -4.92 6.02
N GLU A 612 26.53 -5.97 5.44
CA GLU A 612 27.23 -7.23 5.16
C GLU A 612 28.47 -7.02 4.30
N LYS A 613 28.42 -6.12 3.31
CA LYS A 613 29.56 -5.76 2.46
C LYS A 613 30.71 -5.07 3.22
N LEU A 614 30.40 -4.48 4.36
CA LEU A 614 31.36 -3.76 5.20
C LEU A 614 31.85 -4.59 6.39
N SER A 615 31.19 -5.72 6.66
CA SER A 615 31.43 -6.52 7.88
C SER A 615 32.80 -7.20 7.90
N GLU A 616 33.40 -7.48 6.73
CA GLU A 616 34.73 -8.08 6.64
C GLU A 616 35.84 -7.07 7.02
N ASP A 617 35.66 -5.81 6.70
CA ASP A 617 36.64 -4.75 6.89
C ASP A 617 36.48 -4.01 8.24
N TYR A 618 35.26 -4.03 8.83
CA TYR A 618 34.92 -3.22 10.01
C TYR A 618 34.29 -4.05 11.13
N PRO A 619 35.04 -4.37 12.21
CA PRO A 619 34.53 -5.18 13.33
C PRO A 619 33.23 -4.65 13.94
N ILE A 620 33.10 -3.32 14.10
CA ILE A 620 31.87 -2.72 14.60
C ILE A 620 30.64 -3.10 13.75
N VAL A 621 30.78 -3.19 12.43
CA VAL A 621 29.68 -3.54 11.53
C VAL A 621 29.27 -5.00 11.72
N LYS A 622 30.24 -5.89 11.96
CA LYS A 622 29.98 -7.29 12.28
C LYS A 622 29.20 -7.42 13.60
N ASP A 623 29.64 -6.69 14.64
CA ASP A 623 28.96 -6.65 15.94
C ASP A 623 27.53 -6.09 15.82
N ILE A 624 27.32 -5.06 15.00
CA ILE A 624 26.01 -4.48 14.75
C ILE A 624 25.07 -5.48 14.05
N LEU A 625 25.55 -6.22 13.06
CA LEU A 625 24.75 -7.24 12.39
C LEU A 625 24.36 -8.36 13.36
N GLU A 626 25.28 -8.83 14.17
CA GLU A 626 25.00 -9.83 15.24
C GLU A 626 24.01 -9.27 16.26
N TYR A 627 24.24 -8.07 16.78
CA TYR A 627 23.36 -7.39 17.74
C TYR A 627 21.93 -7.27 17.23
N ARG A 628 21.75 -6.76 16.00
CA ARG A 628 20.43 -6.61 15.38
C ARG A 628 19.75 -7.96 15.16
N GLY A 629 20.53 -8.99 14.78
CA GLY A 629 20.04 -10.36 14.63
C GLY A 629 19.50 -10.92 15.95
N LEU A 630 20.29 -10.83 17.03
CA LEU A 630 19.91 -11.31 18.36
C LEU A 630 18.76 -10.50 18.97
N THR A 631 18.77 -9.19 18.81
CA THR A 631 17.68 -8.31 19.30
C THR A 631 16.36 -8.64 18.59
N LYS A 632 16.40 -8.92 17.28
CA LYS A 632 15.22 -9.36 16.53
C LYS A 632 14.74 -10.74 17.01
N LEU A 633 15.67 -11.70 17.24
CA LEU A 633 15.31 -13.02 17.78
C LEU A 633 14.62 -12.89 19.12
N LYS A 634 15.14 -12.02 20.00
CA LYS A 634 14.54 -11.80 21.32
C LYS A 634 13.20 -11.10 21.21
N SER A 635 13.13 -9.92 20.61
CA SER A 635 11.93 -9.07 20.64
C SER A 635 10.79 -9.64 19.80
N THR A 636 11.07 -10.14 18.59
CA THR A 636 10.02 -10.59 17.64
C THR A 636 9.63 -12.03 17.92
N TYR A 637 10.59 -12.91 18.21
CA TYR A 637 10.30 -14.33 18.32
C TYR A 637 10.18 -14.80 19.77
N ALA A 638 11.15 -14.50 20.67
CA ALA A 638 11.03 -14.97 22.05
C ALA A 638 9.91 -14.23 22.80
N ASP A 639 9.99 -12.91 22.89
CA ASP A 639 9.01 -12.12 23.64
C ASP A 639 7.68 -11.96 22.84
N GLY A 640 7.78 -11.77 21.52
CA GLY A 640 6.62 -11.55 20.65
C GLY A 640 5.69 -12.76 20.54
N LEU A 641 6.24 -13.98 20.34
CA LEU A 641 5.42 -15.19 20.26
C LEU A 641 4.74 -15.52 21.59
N ALA A 642 5.39 -15.21 22.72
CA ALA A 642 4.82 -15.50 24.05
C ALA A 642 3.45 -14.84 24.28
N ALA A 643 3.18 -13.71 23.62
CA ALA A 643 1.91 -12.99 23.70
C ALA A 643 0.76 -13.71 22.97
N PHE A 644 1.07 -14.62 22.05
CA PHE A 644 0.09 -15.36 21.24
C PHE A 644 -0.19 -16.78 21.75
N ILE A 645 0.50 -17.23 22.80
CA ILE A 645 0.24 -18.56 23.40
C ILE A 645 -1.08 -18.51 24.13
N GLY A 646 -2.05 -19.29 23.67
CA GLY A 646 -3.38 -19.43 24.27
C GLY A 646 -3.39 -20.14 25.63
N GLU A 647 -4.58 -20.23 26.24
CA GLU A 647 -4.79 -21.00 27.49
C GLU A 647 -4.59 -22.51 27.27
N ASP A 648 -4.81 -22.98 26.06
CA ASP A 648 -4.57 -24.35 25.59
C ASP A 648 -3.08 -24.61 25.29
N ARG A 649 -2.17 -23.66 25.57
CA ARG A 649 -0.74 -23.70 25.31
C ARG A 649 -0.37 -23.70 23.83
N ARG A 650 -1.31 -23.39 22.92
CA ARG A 650 -1.08 -23.39 21.48
C ARG A 650 -1.03 -21.98 20.92
N ILE A 651 -0.33 -21.81 19.80
CA ILE A 651 -0.36 -20.62 18.97
C ILE A 651 -1.26 -20.90 17.78
N HIS A 652 -2.27 -20.07 17.58
CA HIS A 652 -3.19 -20.09 16.45
C HIS A 652 -2.86 -18.94 15.52
N THR A 653 -2.01 -19.21 14.52
CA THR A 653 -1.71 -18.23 13.47
C THR A 653 -2.89 -18.07 12.52
N SER A 654 -3.02 -16.93 11.88
CA SER A 654 -3.99 -16.71 10.79
C SER A 654 -3.32 -16.98 9.45
N PHE A 655 -3.86 -17.89 8.65
CA PHE A 655 -3.40 -18.16 7.28
C PHE A 655 -4.24 -17.36 6.27
N ASN A 656 -3.59 -16.41 5.59
CA ASN A 656 -4.27 -15.52 4.64
C ASN A 656 -4.11 -16.02 3.20
N GLN A 657 -5.24 -16.21 2.54
CA GLN A 657 -5.36 -16.75 1.19
C GLN A 657 -5.37 -15.66 0.12
N THR A 658 -5.64 -14.41 0.47
CA THR A 658 -5.97 -13.31 -0.43
C THR A 658 -4.99 -12.13 -0.37
N ILE A 659 -3.76 -12.33 0.16
CA ILE A 659 -2.77 -11.24 0.30
C ILE A 659 -1.73 -11.25 -0.80
N THR A 660 -1.20 -12.42 -1.17
CA THR A 660 -0.05 -12.47 -2.09
C THR A 660 -0.50 -12.45 -3.55
N ALA A 661 0.22 -11.71 -4.39
CA ALA A 661 -0.07 -11.64 -5.82
C ALA A 661 0.24 -12.94 -6.59
N THR A 662 1.00 -13.88 -5.99
CA THR A 662 1.39 -15.16 -6.60
C THR A 662 0.50 -16.33 -6.23
N GLY A 663 -0.45 -16.14 -5.32
CA GLY A 663 -1.28 -17.22 -4.79
C GLY A 663 -0.69 -17.95 -3.58
N ARG A 664 0.53 -17.59 -3.12
CA ARG A 664 1.08 -18.14 -1.88
C ARG A 664 0.21 -17.78 -0.68
N ILE A 665 0.12 -18.69 0.29
CA ILE A 665 -0.49 -18.41 1.59
C ILE A 665 0.49 -17.60 2.42
N SER A 666 0.00 -16.62 3.18
CA SER A 666 0.79 -15.91 4.17
C SER A 666 0.28 -16.18 5.59
N SER A 667 1.17 -16.12 6.57
CA SER A 667 0.85 -16.31 7.99
C SER A 667 1.01 -14.99 8.74
N THR A 668 0.02 -14.66 9.58
CA THR A 668 0.03 -13.44 10.41
C THR A 668 -0.52 -13.73 11.80
N GLU A 669 -0.18 -12.90 12.77
CA GLU A 669 -0.71 -12.92 14.14
C GLU A 669 -0.57 -14.25 14.91
N PRO A 670 0.68 -14.78 15.04
CA PRO A 670 1.96 -14.30 14.55
C PRO A 670 2.36 -14.92 13.22
N ASN A 671 3.35 -14.32 12.51
CA ASN A 671 3.90 -14.93 11.30
C ASN A 671 4.86 -16.08 11.66
N LEU A 672 4.41 -17.33 11.53
CA LEU A 672 5.20 -18.53 11.78
C LEU A 672 6.06 -18.96 10.57
N GLN A 673 5.77 -18.47 9.36
CA GLN A 673 6.52 -18.79 8.14
C GLN A 673 7.90 -18.09 8.07
N ASN A 674 8.13 -17.06 8.89
CA ASN A 674 9.35 -16.25 8.86
C ASN A 674 10.32 -16.56 10.03
N ILE A 675 10.15 -17.68 10.74
CA ILE A 675 11.08 -18.12 11.77
C ILE A 675 12.45 -18.38 11.12
N PRO A 676 13.56 -17.72 11.58
CA PRO A 676 14.83 -17.76 10.88
C PRO A 676 15.45 -19.16 10.83
N MET A 677 15.88 -19.60 9.64
CA MET A 677 16.52 -20.90 9.42
C MET A 677 18.02 -20.82 9.10
N ARG A 678 18.53 -19.63 8.70
CA ARG A 678 19.93 -19.47 8.26
C ARG A 678 20.93 -19.47 9.41
N MET A 679 20.55 -18.92 10.57
CA MET A 679 21.39 -18.88 11.76
C MET A 679 21.01 -20.01 12.71
N GLU A 680 21.97 -20.69 13.27
CA GLU A 680 21.77 -21.79 14.23
C GLU A 680 20.92 -21.33 15.44
N LEU A 681 21.21 -20.15 16.00
CA LEU A 681 20.40 -19.60 17.09
C LEU A 681 18.94 -19.37 16.65
N GLY A 682 18.71 -18.92 15.43
CA GLY A 682 17.36 -18.76 14.88
C GLY A 682 16.63 -20.10 14.74
N ARG A 683 17.31 -21.14 14.24
CA ARG A 683 16.78 -22.50 14.12
C ARG A 683 16.37 -23.09 15.48
N ARG A 684 17.15 -22.86 16.55
CA ARG A 684 16.87 -23.39 17.90
C ARG A 684 15.51 -22.94 18.46
N ILE A 685 14.93 -21.83 17.98
CA ILE A 685 13.59 -21.42 18.42
C ILE A 685 12.53 -22.46 18.04
N ARG A 686 12.75 -23.23 16.98
CA ARG A 686 11.84 -24.33 16.58
C ARG A 686 11.75 -25.45 17.60
N LYS A 687 12.71 -25.57 18.56
CA LYS A 687 12.65 -26.56 19.63
C LYS A 687 11.52 -26.36 20.63
N VAL A 688 11.05 -25.12 20.77
CA VAL A 688 9.95 -24.80 21.69
C VAL A 688 8.57 -25.18 21.14
N PHE A 689 8.47 -25.42 19.82
CA PHE A 689 7.27 -25.95 19.19
C PHE A 689 7.28 -27.45 19.28
N VAL A 690 6.32 -28.01 19.96
CA VAL A 690 6.22 -29.44 20.28
C VAL A 690 4.85 -30.00 19.89
N PRO A 691 4.75 -31.28 19.56
CA PRO A 691 3.47 -31.91 19.35
C PRO A 691 2.74 -32.17 20.69
N GLY A 692 1.45 -32.41 20.64
CA GLY A 692 0.65 -32.84 21.79
C GLY A 692 1.08 -34.18 22.35
N ASP A 693 0.56 -34.53 23.54
CA ASP A 693 0.88 -35.76 24.23
C ASP A 693 0.55 -37.01 23.37
N GLY A 694 1.54 -37.91 23.21
CA GLY A 694 1.42 -39.11 22.38
C GLY A 694 1.55 -38.90 20.88
N CYS A 695 2.03 -37.73 20.48
CA CYS A 695 2.28 -37.34 19.09
C CYS A 695 3.75 -37.03 18.84
N GLU A 696 4.09 -37.02 17.57
CA GLU A 696 5.34 -36.47 17.02
C GLU A 696 5.00 -35.52 15.88
N PHE A 697 5.92 -34.64 15.47
CA PHE A 697 5.80 -33.92 14.21
C PHE A 697 6.30 -34.77 13.05
N MET A 698 5.52 -34.74 11.97
CA MET A 698 5.92 -35.26 10.66
C MET A 698 5.93 -34.10 9.68
N ASP A 699 7.11 -33.76 9.17
CA ASP A 699 7.39 -32.66 8.28
C ASP A 699 7.74 -33.20 6.90
N ALA A 700 7.07 -32.74 5.87
CA ALA A 700 7.36 -33.10 4.50
C ALA A 700 7.54 -31.82 3.64
N ASP A 701 8.72 -31.70 3.04
CA ASP A 701 9.14 -30.56 2.22
C ASP A 701 9.33 -30.97 0.76
N TYR A 702 8.84 -30.18 -0.19
CA TYR A 702 9.10 -30.43 -1.60
C TYR A 702 10.55 -30.16 -1.98
N SER A 703 11.22 -31.14 -2.54
CA SER A 703 12.59 -30.98 -3.06
C SER A 703 12.57 -30.15 -4.35
N GLN A 704 12.99 -28.88 -4.26
CA GLN A 704 13.22 -27.98 -5.40
C GLN A 704 11.99 -27.80 -6.32
N ILE A 705 10.80 -27.63 -5.78
CA ILE A 705 9.54 -27.57 -6.52
C ILE A 705 9.56 -26.55 -7.67
N GLU A 706 10.09 -25.34 -7.46
CA GLU A 706 10.11 -24.30 -8.49
C GLU A 706 10.96 -24.67 -9.70
N LEU A 707 12.08 -25.38 -9.51
CA LEU A 707 12.92 -25.86 -10.62
C LEU A 707 12.27 -27.05 -11.36
N ARG A 708 11.54 -27.93 -10.66
CA ARG A 708 10.74 -29.02 -11.27
C ARG A 708 9.58 -28.45 -12.09
N VAL A 709 8.92 -27.42 -11.57
CA VAL A 709 7.90 -26.66 -12.32
C VAL A 709 8.50 -26.01 -13.56
N LEU A 710 9.68 -25.37 -13.44
CA LEU A 710 10.38 -24.79 -14.57
C LEU A 710 10.71 -25.86 -15.64
N ALA A 711 11.22 -27.04 -15.24
CA ALA A 711 11.51 -28.14 -16.14
C ALA A 711 10.25 -28.56 -16.94
N HIS A 712 9.13 -28.77 -16.24
CA HIS A 712 7.86 -29.13 -16.87
C HIS A 712 7.34 -28.05 -17.83
N MET A 713 7.23 -26.79 -17.34
CA MET A 713 6.63 -25.69 -18.12
C MET A 713 7.49 -25.30 -19.33
N SER A 714 8.82 -25.35 -19.21
CA SER A 714 9.73 -25.07 -20.35
C SER A 714 9.77 -26.19 -21.38
N GLY A 715 9.49 -27.43 -20.96
CA GLY A 715 9.67 -28.61 -21.81
C GLY A 715 11.13 -28.85 -22.21
N ASP A 716 12.11 -28.31 -21.47
CA ASP A 716 13.53 -28.49 -21.75
C ASP A 716 13.95 -29.94 -21.50
N GLU A 717 14.27 -30.67 -22.55
CA GLU A 717 14.57 -32.11 -22.48
C GLU A 717 15.78 -32.41 -21.61
N GLN A 718 16.81 -31.53 -21.62
CA GLN A 718 18.02 -31.74 -20.80
C GLN A 718 17.73 -31.53 -19.33
N LEU A 719 16.91 -30.54 -19.01
CA LEU A 719 16.51 -30.27 -17.62
C LEU A 719 15.59 -31.37 -17.08
N ILE A 720 14.63 -31.83 -17.89
CA ILE A 720 13.75 -32.97 -17.56
C ILE A 720 14.55 -34.23 -17.31
N GLU A 721 15.49 -34.57 -18.21
CA GLU A 721 16.30 -35.76 -18.09
C GLU A 721 17.22 -35.74 -16.87
N ALA A 722 17.78 -34.58 -16.52
CA ALA A 722 18.56 -34.39 -15.29
C ALA A 722 17.77 -34.80 -14.04
N TYR A 723 16.48 -34.46 -13.98
CA TYR A 723 15.60 -34.88 -12.88
C TYR A 723 15.22 -36.37 -12.91
N ARG A 724 15.05 -36.96 -14.11
CA ARG A 724 14.74 -38.40 -14.25
C ARG A 724 15.87 -39.28 -13.84
N MET A 725 17.14 -38.79 -13.97
CA MET A 725 18.33 -39.53 -13.54
C MET A 725 18.57 -39.46 -12.03
N ASP A 726 17.73 -38.82 -11.26
CA ASP A 726 17.87 -38.62 -9.82
C ASP A 726 19.25 -38.08 -9.37
N GLN A 727 19.79 -37.14 -10.18
CA GLN A 727 21.10 -36.56 -9.95
C GLN A 727 20.94 -35.14 -9.35
N ASP A 728 21.98 -34.73 -8.61
CA ASP A 728 22.04 -33.35 -8.09
C ASP A 728 22.06 -32.30 -9.21
N ILE A 729 20.90 -31.65 -9.45
CA ILE A 729 20.73 -30.67 -10.52
C ILE A 729 21.73 -29.52 -10.44
N HIS A 730 22.10 -29.10 -9.21
CA HIS A 730 23.07 -28.01 -9.02
C HIS A 730 24.47 -28.47 -9.43
N ARG A 731 24.80 -29.74 -9.19
CA ARG A 731 26.07 -30.32 -9.60
C ARG A 731 26.13 -30.55 -11.11
N ILE A 732 25.02 -30.98 -11.74
CA ILE A 732 24.90 -31.06 -13.18
C ILE A 732 25.09 -29.72 -13.84
N THR A 733 24.35 -28.69 -13.35
CA THR A 733 24.48 -27.34 -13.84
C THR A 733 25.91 -26.82 -13.68
N ALA A 734 26.54 -27.05 -12.50
CA ALA A 734 27.93 -26.67 -12.28
C ALA A 734 28.90 -27.36 -13.27
N SER A 735 28.76 -28.68 -13.47
CA SER A 735 29.56 -29.42 -14.43
C SER A 735 29.50 -28.80 -15.83
N LYS A 736 28.33 -28.44 -16.29
CA LYS A 736 28.09 -27.86 -17.61
C LYS A 736 28.51 -26.40 -17.73
N VAL A 737 28.11 -25.54 -16.75
CA VAL A 737 28.41 -24.11 -16.75
C VAL A 737 29.91 -23.84 -16.57
N PHE A 738 30.59 -24.63 -15.75
CA PHE A 738 32.03 -24.46 -15.45
C PHE A 738 32.93 -25.42 -16.26
N HIS A 739 32.37 -26.20 -17.18
CA HIS A 739 33.08 -27.20 -17.95
C HIS A 739 33.95 -28.14 -17.12
N THR A 740 33.46 -28.54 -15.93
CA THR A 740 34.16 -29.41 -14.99
C THR A 740 33.48 -30.78 -14.99
N PRO A 741 34.24 -31.89 -15.04
CA PRO A 741 33.64 -33.23 -14.91
C PRO A 741 32.78 -33.34 -13.65
N PHE A 742 31.65 -34.03 -13.72
CA PHE A 742 30.64 -34.13 -12.66
C PHE A 742 31.25 -34.51 -11.28
N ASP A 743 32.16 -35.51 -11.30
CA ASP A 743 32.83 -35.99 -10.08
C ASP A 743 33.86 -35.01 -9.52
N GLN A 744 34.30 -34.04 -10.30
CA GLN A 744 35.28 -33.03 -9.92
C GLN A 744 34.69 -31.67 -9.58
N VAL A 745 33.36 -31.55 -9.64
CA VAL A 745 32.67 -30.31 -9.26
C VAL A 745 32.90 -30.02 -7.79
N THR A 746 33.49 -28.85 -7.49
CA THR A 746 33.76 -28.40 -6.13
C THR A 746 32.48 -27.90 -5.46
N GLU A 747 32.44 -27.86 -4.12
CA GLU A 747 31.33 -27.31 -3.35
C GLU A 747 31.06 -25.83 -3.67
N LEU A 748 32.12 -25.05 -3.96
CA LEU A 748 31.97 -23.66 -4.39
C LEU A 748 31.24 -23.56 -5.74
N GLN A 749 31.65 -24.38 -6.72
CA GLN A 749 31.01 -24.42 -8.05
C GLN A 749 29.55 -24.87 -7.92
N ARG A 750 29.26 -25.87 -7.10
CA ARG A 750 27.90 -26.34 -6.82
C ARG A 750 27.04 -25.22 -6.19
N ARG A 751 27.59 -24.50 -5.22
CA ARG A 751 26.93 -23.35 -4.59
C ARG A 751 26.67 -22.24 -5.59
N ASN A 752 27.61 -21.89 -6.44
CA ASN A 752 27.45 -20.88 -7.48
C ASN A 752 26.39 -21.32 -8.50
N ALA A 753 26.39 -22.57 -8.93
CA ALA A 753 25.36 -23.11 -9.81
C ALA A 753 23.97 -23.10 -9.16
N LYS A 754 23.88 -23.36 -7.85
CA LYS A 754 22.63 -23.21 -7.10
C LYS A 754 22.09 -21.76 -7.16
N ALA A 755 22.96 -20.78 -6.98
CA ALA A 755 22.58 -19.37 -7.12
C ALA A 755 22.14 -19.00 -8.56
N VAL A 756 22.81 -19.56 -9.56
CA VAL A 756 22.40 -19.39 -10.98
C VAL A 756 21.03 -20.02 -11.22
N ASN A 757 20.82 -21.27 -10.82
CA ASN A 757 19.55 -21.99 -11.01
C ASN A 757 18.36 -21.22 -10.40
N PHE A 758 18.46 -20.79 -9.15
CA PHE A 758 17.41 -19.99 -8.52
C PHE A 758 17.32 -18.58 -9.09
N GLY A 759 18.47 -17.95 -9.39
CA GLY A 759 18.52 -16.64 -10.02
C GLY A 759 17.75 -16.58 -11.33
N ILE A 760 17.86 -17.61 -12.16
CA ILE A 760 17.14 -17.71 -13.44
C ILE A 760 15.62 -17.77 -13.21
N VAL A 761 15.14 -18.56 -12.25
CA VAL A 761 13.72 -18.62 -11.87
C VAL A 761 13.19 -17.24 -11.45
N TYR A 762 14.03 -16.45 -10.77
CA TYR A 762 13.68 -15.11 -10.32
C TYR A 762 13.97 -14.00 -11.34
N GLY A 763 14.42 -14.34 -12.54
CA GLY A 763 14.75 -13.37 -13.59
C GLY A 763 15.94 -12.49 -13.25
N ILE A 764 16.98 -13.05 -12.61
CA ILE A 764 18.15 -12.30 -12.16
C ILE A 764 18.92 -11.68 -13.33
N SER A 765 19.39 -10.44 -13.16
CA SER A 765 20.31 -9.81 -14.11
C SER A 765 21.76 -10.18 -13.81
N SER A 766 22.66 -10.01 -14.81
CA SER A 766 24.10 -10.18 -14.60
C SER A 766 24.65 -9.29 -13.48
N PHE A 767 24.05 -8.11 -13.26
CA PHE A 767 24.39 -7.26 -12.13
C PHE A 767 23.94 -7.86 -10.79
N GLY A 768 22.71 -8.37 -10.70
CA GLY A 768 22.23 -9.04 -9.48
C GLY A 768 23.11 -10.25 -9.13
N LEU A 769 23.31 -11.14 -10.10
CA LEU A 769 24.13 -12.35 -9.90
C LEU A 769 25.59 -12.02 -9.52
N SER A 770 26.16 -10.95 -10.11
CA SER A 770 27.52 -10.50 -9.72
C SER A 770 27.63 -10.07 -8.26
N GLN A 771 26.56 -9.45 -7.74
CA GLN A 771 26.50 -9.07 -6.32
C GLN A 771 26.33 -10.30 -5.40
N ASP A 772 25.44 -11.22 -5.77
CA ASP A 772 25.14 -12.41 -4.97
C ASP A 772 26.34 -13.35 -4.83
N LEU A 773 27.14 -13.48 -5.92
CA LEU A 773 28.30 -14.36 -5.96
C LEU A 773 29.64 -13.66 -5.67
N SER A 774 29.64 -12.32 -5.49
CA SER A 774 30.85 -11.51 -5.35
C SER A 774 31.85 -11.70 -6.49
N ILE A 775 31.33 -11.78 -7.74
CA ILE A 775 32.12 -11.94 -8.99
C ILE A 775 31.95 -10.72 -9.90
N SER A 776 32.76 -10.63 -10.95
CA SER A 776 32.61 -9.56 -11.93
C SER A 776 31.27 -9.68 -12.71
N LYS A 777 30.72 -8.55 -13.17
CA LYS A 777 29.50 -8.52 -14.01
C LYS A 777 29.69 -9.33 -15.30
N LYS A 778 30.93 -9.39 -15.82
CA LYS A 778 31.27 -10.16 -17.05
C LYS A 778 31.15 -11.66 -16.76
N GLU A 779 31.74 -12.15 -15.68
CA GLU A 779 31.64 -13.57 -15.29
C GLU A 779 30.20 -13.98 -15.01
N ALA A 780 29.43 -13.11 -14.31
CA ALA A 780 28.00 -13.35 -14.08
C ALA A 780 27.21 -13.46 -15.40
N ALA A 781 27.53 -12.61 -16.39
CA ALA A 781 26.91 -12.68 -17.72
C ALA A 781 27.28 -13.98 -18.44
N GLU A 782 28.54 -14.41 -18.37
CA GLU A 782 29.02 -15.68 -18.95
C GLU A 782 28.33 -16.88 -18.30
N TYR A 783 28.10 -16.88 -16.96
CA TYR A 783 27.37 -17.94 -16.28
C TYR A 783 25.91 -18.04 -16.73
N ILE A 784 25.22 -16.90 -16.88
CA ILE A 784 23.84 -16.86 -17.39
C ILE A 784 23.79 -17.37 -18.85
N GLU A 785 24.73 -16.94 -19.69
CA GLU A 785 24.81 -17.37 -21.09
C GLU A 785 25.06 -18.90 -21.21
N GLN A 786 25.99 -19.43 -20.43
CA GLN A 786 26.26 -20.88 -20.39
C GLN A 786 25.06 -21.67 -19.86
N TYR A 787 24.34 -21.15 -18.88
CA TYR A 787 23.11 -21.76 -18.41
C TYR A 787 22.07 -21.87 -19.53
N PHE A 788 21.83 -20.80 -20.26
CA PHE A 788 20.88 -20.83 -21.39
C PHE A 788 21.37 -21.60 -22.59
N ALA A 789 22.68 -21.70 -22.81
CA ALA A 789 23.25 -22.62 -23.80
C ALA A 789 23.04 -24.08 -23.39
N THR A 790 23.07 -24.38 -22.10
CA THR A 790 22.81 -25.73 -21.56
C THR A 790 21.32 -26.08 -21.62
N TYR A 791 20.44 -25.11 -21.30
CA TYR A 791 18.98 -25.28 -21.21
C TYR A 791 18.26 -24.31 -22.16
N PRO A 792 18.33 -24.52 -23.49
CA PRO A 792 17.76 -23.56 -24.46
C PRO A 792 16.24 -23.48 -24.43
N GLY A 793 15.56 -24.56 -24.04
CA GLY A 793 14.11 -24.58 -23.82
C GLY A 793 13.67 -23.61 -22.72
N VAL A 794 14.45 -23.52 -21.65
CA VAL A 794 14.18 -22.58 -20.56
C VAL A 794 14.23 -21.13 -21.07
N LYS A 795 15.26 -20.77 -21.85
CA LYS A 795 15.36 -19.43 -22.43
C LYS A 795 14.15 -19.10 -23.32
N THR A 796 13.82 -20.00 -24.24
CA THR A 796 12.68 -19.85 -25.16
C THR A 796 11.37 -19.66 -24.39
N PHE A 797 11.18 -20.41 -23.30
CA PHE A 797 10.01 -20.32 -22.45
C PHE A 797 9.92 -18.98 -21.74
N LEU A 798 11.02 -18.51 -21.09
CA LEU A 798 11.04 -17.23 -20.37
C LEU A 798 10.82 -16.04 -21.32
N ASP A 799 11.46 -16.04 -22.50
CA ASP A 799 11.27 -15.01 -23.52
C ASP A 799 9.80 -14.97 -24.00
N LYS A 800 9.18 -16.13 -24.15
CA LYS A 800 7.76 -16.26 -24.52
C LYS A 800 6.85 -15.72 -23.42
N LEU A 801 7.11 -16.02 -22.15
CA LEU A 801 6.32 -15.48 -21.03
C LEU A 801 6.29 -13.96 -21.03
N VAL A 802 7.45 -13.32 -21.25
CA VAL A 802 7.54 -11.85 -21.32
C VAL A 802 6.78 -11.32 -22.55
N ALA A 803 6.94 -11.96 -23.72
CA ALA A 803 6.22 -11.55 -24.93
C ALA A 803 4.70 -11.68 -24.80
N ASP A 804 4.22 -12.82 -24.27
CA ASP A 804 2.81 -13.08 -24.03
C ASP A 804 2.24 -12.09 -22.99
N ALA A 805 2.98 -11.80 -21.91
CA ALA A 805 2.58 -10.83 -20.89
C ALA A 805 2.47 -9.40 -21.45
N LYS A 806 3.40 -8.99 -22.33
CA LYS A 806 3.32 -7.67 -23.02
C LYS A 806 2.07 -7.55 -23.90
N SER A 807 1.63 -8.67 -24.52
CA SER A 807 0.46 -8.65 -25.40
C SER A 807 -0.87 -8.75 -24.64
N ARG A 808 -0.93 -9.51 -23.54
CA ARG A 808 -2.15 -9.83 -22.78
C ARG A 808 -2.36 -8.96 -21.56
N GLY A 809 -1.30 -8.35 -21.03
CA GLY A 809 -1.29 -7.58 -19.78
C GLY A 809 -1.24 -8.44 -18.51
N TYR A 810 -1.16 -9.77 -18.62
CA TYR A 810 -1.11 -10.69 -17.49
C TYR A 810 -0.33 -11.96 -17.82
N VAL A 811 0.08 -12.69 -16.77
CA VAL A 811 0.65 -14.05 -16.84
C VAL A 811 -0.28 -15.05 -16.15
N THR A 812 -0.08 -16.34 -16.42
CA THR A 812 -0.90 -17.42 -15.84
C THR A 812 -0.04 -18.54 -15.28
N THR A 813 -0.50 -19.16 -14.18
CA THR A 813 0.03 -20.45 -13.71
C THR A 813 -0.45 -21.61 -14.60
N MET A 814 0.10 -22.79 -14.38
CA MET A 814 -0.35 -24.03 -15.01
C MET A 814 -1.84 -24.32 -14.75
N PHE A 815 -2.36 -23.89 -13.59
CA PHE A 815 -3.75 -24.07 -13.19
C PHE A 815 -4.68 -22.90 -13.56
N GLY A 816 -4.18 -21.93 -14.34
CA GLY A 816 -4.98 -20.83 -14.88
C GLY A 816 -5.09 -19.61 -13.97
N ARG A 817 -4.43 -19.58 -12.80
CA ARG A 817 -4.37 -18.40 -11.94
C ARG A 817 -3.75 -17.24 -12.70
N ARG A 818 -4.42 -16.09 -12.75
CA ARG A 818 -3.94 -14.89 -13.46
C ARG A 818 -3.28 -13.91 -12.52
N ARG A 819 -2.16 -13.33 -12.99
CA ARG A 819 -1.53 -12.18 -12.37
C ARG A 819 -1.35 -11.06 -13.39
N PRO A 820 -2.03 -9.91 -13.25
CA PRO A 820 -1.79 -8.73 -14.06
C PRO A 820 -0.35 -8.22 -13.88
N VAL A 821 0.25 -7.64 -14.93
CA VAL A 821 1.62 -7.08 -14.91
C VAL A 821 1.59 -5.69 -15.57
N PRO A 822 0.96 -4.70 -14.92
CA PRO A 822 0.83 -3.36 -15.48
C PRO A 822 2.18 -2.65 -15.70
N GLU A 823 3.21 -3.04 -14.95
CA GLU A 823 4.55 -2.48 -15.04
C GLU A 823 5.18 -2.63 -16.43
N LEU A 824 4.76 -3.62 -17.21
CA LEU A 824 5.26 -3.83 -18.59
C LEU A 824 4.89 -2.71 -19.55
N SER A 825 3.83 -1.95 -19.26
CA SER A 825 3.36 -0.81 -20.04
C SER A 825 4.03 0.51 -19.64
N SER A 826 4.80 0.52 -18.56
CA SER A 826 5.41 1.74 -18.01
C SER A 826 6.46 2.33 -18.97
N SER A 827 6.47 3.65 -19.09
CA SER A 827 7.54 4.40 -19.78
C SER A 827 8.87 4.34 -19.03
N ASN A 828 8.82 4.08 -17.70
CA ASN A 828 10.00 3.97 -16.85
C ASN A 828 10.71 2.63 -17.06
N PHE A 829 11.99 2.68 -17.48
CA PHE A 829 12.81 1.48 -17.71
C PHE A 829 12.92 0.56 -16.47
N MET A 830 13.05 1.14 -15.27
CA MET A 830 13.21 0.34 -14.04
C MET A 830 11.92 -0.42 -13.71
N GLN A 831 10.76 0.22 -13.86
CA GLN A 831 9.44 -0.42 -13.65
C GLN A 831 9.21 -1.49 -14.72
N ARG A 832 9.49 -1.18 -15.98
CA ARG A 832 9.34 -2.15 -17.07
C ARG A 832 10.24 -3.37 -16.89
N SER A 833 11.49 -3.17 -16.48
CA SER A 833 12.42 -4.27 -16.17
C SER A 833 11.98 -5.07 -14.95
N PHE A 834 11.35 -4.43 -13.96
CA PHE A 834 10.70 -5.13 -12.84
C PHE A 834 9.52 -5.98 -13.34
N GLY A 835 8.65 -5.44 -14.21
CA GLY A 835 7.55 -6.17 -14.84
C GLY A 835 8.01 -7.40 -15.62
N GLU A 836 9.14 -7.32 -16.34
CA GLU A 836 9.71 -8.47 -17.04
C GLU A 836 10.13 -9.60 -16.08
N ARG A 837 10.75 -9.26 -14.93
CA ARG A 837 11.05 -10.25 -13.88
C ARG A 837 9.79 -10.85 -13.27
N VAL A 838 8.78 -10.04 -13.02
CA VAL A 838 7.47 -10.51 -12.53
C VAL A 838 6.84 -11.49 -13.54
N ALA A 839 6.90 -11.17 -14.83
CA ALA A 839 6.35 -12.03 -15.89
C ALA A 839 7.06 -13.38 -15.99
N MET A 840 8.37 -13.44 -15.75
CA MET A 840 9.14 -14.69 -15.73
C MET A 840 8.90 -15.52 -14.46
N ASN A 841 8.93 -14.88 -13.30
CA ASN A 841 8.86 -15.58 -12.01
C ASN A 841 7.44 -16.05 -11.64
N SER A 842 6.42 -15.19 -11.85
CA SER A 842 5.09 -15.44 -11.29
C SER A 842 4.40 -16.73 -11.77
N PRO A 843 4.51 -17.16 -13.04
CA PRO A 843 3.96 -18.43 -13.47
C PRO A 843 4.58 -19.63 -12.75
N ILE A 844 5.89 -19.59 -12.50
CA ILE A 844 6.63 -20.67 -11.85
C ILE A 844 6.29 -20.71 -10.35
N GLN A 845 6.48 -19.59 -9.66
CA GLN A 845 6.20 -19.49 -8.21
C GLN A 845 4.72 -19.72 -7.91
N GLY A 846 3.81 -19.18 -8.74
CA GLY A 846 2.38 -19.37 -8.57
C GLY A 846 1.96 -20.81 -8.82
N THR A 847 2.54 -21.51 -9.80
CA THR A 847 2.29 -22.95 -10.03
C THR A 847 2.77 -23.78 -8.83
N ALA A 848 3.93 -23.49 -8.27
CA ALA A 848 4.40 -24.15 -7.04
C ALA A 848 3.44 -23.93 -5.87
N ALA A 849 2.92 -22.69 -5.71
CA ALA A 849 1.91 -22.37 -4.71
C ALA A 849 0.58 -23.12 -4.94
N ASP A 850 0.15 -23.27 -6.18
CA ASP A 850 -1.05 -24.02 -6.52
C ASP A 850 -0.87 -25.53 -6.22
N ILE A 851 0.31 -26.09 -6.49
CA ILE A 851 0.65 -27.50 -6.18
C ILE A 851 0.58 -27.76 -4.67
N ILE A 852 1.19 -26.91 -3.84
CA ILE A 852 1.14 -27.07 -2.38
C ILE A 852 -0.30 -26.97 -1.84
N LYS A 853 -1.11 -26.09 -2.39
CA LYS A 853 -2.55 -25.99 -2.05
C LYS A 853 -3.32 -27.28 -2.36
N LEU A 854 -3.06 -27.86 -3.53
CA LEU A 854 -3.65 -29.14 -3.92
C LEU A 854 -3.19 -30.28 -2.99
N ALA A 855 -1.88 -30.30 -2.66
CA ALA A 855 -1.34 -31.25 -1.70
C ALA A 855 -2.01 -31.13 -0.33
N MET A 856 -2.16 -29.90 0.20
CA MET A 856 -2.87 -29.64 1.46
C MET A 856 -4.29 -30.19 1.45
N ILE A 857 -5.04 -29.94 0.39
CA ILE A 857 -6.42 -30.42 0.25
C ILE A 857 -6.47 -31.94 0.20
N LYS A 858 -5.58 -32.57 -0.56
CA LYS A 858 -5.52 -34.05 -0.68
C LYS A 858 -5.12 -34.70 0.64
N VAL A 859 -4.07 -34.22 1.28
CA VAL A 859 -3.59 -34.70 2.58
C VAL A 859 -4.68 -34.55 3.64
N TRP A 860 -5.26 -33.37 3.78
CA TRP A 860 -6.33 -33.11 4.73
C TRP A 860 -7.56 -34.02 4.53
N ARG A 861 -7.98 -34.22 3.26
CA ARG A 861 -9.07 -35.17 2.94
C ARG A 861 -8.72 -36.60 3.31
N ALA A 862 -7.53 -37.08 2.93
CA ALA A 862 -7.08 -38.44 3.21
C ALA A 862 -7.01 -38.72 4.71
N LEU A 863 -6.51 -37.80 5.53
CA LEU A 863 -6.51 -37.93 7.00
C LEU A 863 -7.92 -38.10 7.56
N ARG A 864 -8.88 -37.34 7.04
CA ARG A 864 -10.29 -37.40 7.46
C ARG A 864 -10.99 -38.68 6.96
N ASP A 865 -10.81 -39.05 5.71
CA ASP A 865 -11.46 -40.17 5.06
C ASP A 865 -11.02 -41.52 5.72
N GLU A 866 -9.73 -41.59 6.15
CA GLU A 866 -9.22 -42.72 6.91
C GLU A 866 -9.58 -42.65 8.42
N GLY A 867 -10.24 -41.60 8.87
CA GLY A 867 -10.67 -41.43 10.26
C GLY A 867 -9.53 -41.24 11.26
N LEU A 868 -8.37 -40.64 10.82
CA LEU A 868 -7.21 -40.43 11.66
C LEU A 868 -7.40 -39.27 12.62
N LYS A 869 -6.74 -39.37 13.78
CA LYS A 869 -6.67 -38.29 14.79
C LYS A 869 -5.63 -37.23 14.42
N SER A 870 -4.60 -37.66 13.73
CA SER A 870 -3.49 -36.81 13.24
C SER A 870 -3.99 -35.64 12.40
N LYS A 871 -3.36 -34.45 12.55
CA LYS A 871 -3.83 -33.17 11.99
C LYS A 871 -2.77 -32.43 11.22
N LEU A 872 -3.10 -31.91 10.06
CA LEU A 872 -2.32 -30.90 9.36
C LEU A 872 -2.42 -29.58 10.16
N ILE A 873 -1.29 -29.05 10.60
CA ILE A 873 -1.24 -27.89 11.52
C ILE A 873 -0.52 -26.69 10.95
N LEU A 874 0.53 -26.89 10.15
CA LEU A 874 1.31 -25.79 9.56
C LEU A 874 1.58 -26.03 8.08
N GLN A 875 1.66 -24.93 7.36
CA GLN A 875 2.23 -24.83 6.02
C GLN A 875 3.28 -23.72 6.02
N VAL A 876 4.51 -24.01 5.63
CA VAL A 876 5.63 -23.07 5.59
C VAL A 876 6.35 -23.18 4.26
N HIS A 877 6.17 -22.19 3.37
CA HIS A 877 6.69 -22.16 2.01
C HIS A 877 6.23 -23.37 1.17
N ASP A 878 7.05 -24.42 1.04
CA ASP A 878 6.82 -25.66 0.33
C ASP A 878 6.74 -26.91 1.26
N GLU A 879 6.61 -26.68 2.56
CA GLU A 879 6.62 -27.62 3.68
C GLU A 879 5.21 -27.78 4.27
N LEU A 880 4.83 -29.03 4.61
CA LEU A 880 3.63 -29.38 5.37
C LEU A 880 4.02 -30.08 6.66
N VAL A 881 3.48 -29.59 7.80
CA VAL A 881 3.73 -30.18 9.12
C VAL A 881 2.44 -30.79 9.67
N ILE A 882 2.51 -32.06 10.03
CA ILE A 882 1.40 -32.81 10.65
C ILE A 882 1.78 -33.14 12.10
N GLU A 883 0.85 -32.86 13.01
CA GLU A 883 0.88 -33.42 14.37
C GLU A 883 0.34 -34.85 14.28
N THR A 884 1.24 -35.83 14.42
CA THR A 884 1.01 -37.24 14.10
C THR A 884 0.96 -38.06 15.36
N PHE A 885 -0.15 -38.77 15.61
CA PHE A 885 -0.22 -39.74 16.67
C PHE A 885 0.73 -40.92 16.39
N LEU A 886 1.55 -41.32 17.37
CA LEU A 886 2.57 -42.36 17.20
C LEU A 886 1.97 -43.69 16.64
N GLU A 887 0.73 -44.02 16.99
CA GLU A 887 0.00 -45.19 16.48
C GLU A 887 -0.44 -45.07 15.01
N GLU A 888 -0.37 -43.86 14.43
CA GLU A 888 -0.79 -43.55 13.07
C GLU A 888 0.39 -43.25 12.14
N GLU A 889 1.63 -43.25 12.61
CA GLU A 889 2.86 -42.80 11.93
C GLU A 889 2.95 -43.34 10.50
N GLU A 890 2.90 -44.65 10.33
CA GLU A 890 3.04 -45.30 9.02
C GLU A 890 1.93 -44.95 8.05
N ARG A 891 0.72 -44.73 8.56
CA ARG A 891 -0.42 -44.32 7.74
C ARG A 891 -0.29 -42.86 7.27
N VAL A 892 0.10 -41.96 8.18
CA VAL A 892 0.33 -40.54 7.91
C VAL A 892 1.49 -40.36 6.92
N ARG A 893 2.60 -41.10 7.11
CA ARG A 893 3.74 -41.13 6.19
C ARG A 893 3.29 -41.48 4.78
N ARG A 894 2.56 -42.58 4.61
CA ARG A 894 2.00 -42.98 3.32
C ARG A 894 1.09 -41.89 2.70
N ILE A 895 0.21 -41.31 3.49
CA ILE A 895 -0.69 -40.23 3.06
C ILE A 895 0.10 -39.03 2.54
N LEU A 896 1.12 -38.57 3.26
CA LEU A 896 1.97 -37.46 2.82
C LEU A 896 2.69 -37.82 1.51
N GLU A 897 3.38 -38.97 1.47
CA GLU A 897 4.12 -39.39 0.28
C GLU A 897 3.24 -39.50 -0.96
N GLU A 898 2.12 -40.17 -0.89
CA GLU A 898 1.23 -40.38 -2.01
C GLU A 898 0.58 -39.08 -2.48
N ASN A 899 0.05 -38.26 -1.56
CA ASN A 899 -0.74 -37.08 -1.91
C ASN A 899 0.13 -35.88 -2.29
N MET A 900 1.30 -35.71 -1.71
CA MET A 900 2.22 -34.67 -2.15
C MET A 900 2.85 -35.02 -3.50
N ARG A 901 3.34 -36.24 -3.70
CA ARG A 901 3.92 -36.65 -5.01
C ARG A 901 2.90 -36.61 -6.15
N SER A 902 1.64 -36.91 -5.87
CA SER A 902 0.57 -36.92 -6.88
C SER A 902 -0.23 -35.60 -6.92
N ALA A 903 0.24 -34.52 -6.28
CA ALA A 903 -0.49 -33.25 -6.25
C ALA A 903 -0.71 -32.66 -7.64
N ALA A 904 0.25 -32.82 -8.55
CA ALA A 904 0.17 -32.43 -9.94
C ALA A 904 0.83 -33.45 -10.86
N ASP A 905 0.37 -33.52 -12.11
CA ASP A 905 1.00 -34.31 -13.16
C ASP A 905 2.03 -33.48 -13.91
N LEU A 906 3.31 -33.70 -13.59
CA LEU A 906 4.43 -33.02 -14.20
C LEU A 906 5.28 -33.99 -15.06
N ALA A 907 6.06 -33.46 -16.00
CA ALA A 907 7.04 -34.24 -16.78
C ALA A 907 8.19 -34.82 -15.93
N VAL A 908 8.32 -34.33 -14.70
CA VAL A 908 9.29 -34.78 -13.68
C VAL A 908 8.55 -35.12 -12.38
N THR A 909 9.02 -36.11 -11.66
CA THR A 909 8.42 -36.52 -10.39
C THR A 909 8.55 -35.41 -9.33
N LEU A 910 7.49 -35.18 -8.57
CA LEU A 910 7.55 -34.37 -7.37
C LEU A 910 8.19 -35.19 -6.24
N GLU A 911 9.38 -34.81 -5.83
CA GLU A 911 10.07 -35.46 -4.70
C GLU A 911 9.85 -34.68 -3.42
N ILE A 912 9.79 -35.41 -2.31
CA ILE A 912 9.63 -34.83 -0.97
C ILE A 912 10.73 -35.38 -0.05
N ASP A 913 11.19 -34.53 0.84
CA ASP A 913 12.03 -34.87 1.97
C ASP A 913 11.12 -34.94 3.21
N LEU A 914 11.06 -36.13 3.88
CA LEU A 914 10.16 -36.38 4.99
C LEU A 914 10.95 -36.75 6.23
N HIS A 915 10.70 -36.06 7.31
CA HIS A 915 11.33 -36.24 8.62
C HIS A 915 10.30 -36.28 9.74
N THR A 916 10.68 -36.94 10.87
CA THR A 916 9.87 -36.95 12.09
C THR A 916 10.71 -36.43 13.25
N GLY A 917 10.05 -35.90 14.30
CA GLY A 917 10.76 -35.42 15.46
C GLY A 917 9.86 -35.04 16.64
N GLU A 918 10.47 -35.03 17.85
CA GLU A 918 9.79 -34.64 19.09
C GLU A 918 9.55 -33.11 19.20
N ASN A 919 10.10 -32.34 18.27
CA ASN A 919 9.90 -30.90 18.11
C ASN A 919 10.16 -30.49 16.66
N TRP A 920 9.74 -29.28 16.29
CA TRP A 920 9.87 -28.80 14.91
C TRP A 920 11.33 -28.61 14.44
N TYR A 921 12.30 -28.51 15.36
CA TYR A 921 13.71 -28.46 14.99
C TYR A 921 14.23 -29.83 14.55
N GLU A 922 13.82 -30.91 15.19
CA GLU A 922 14.24 -32.28 14.88
C GLU A 922 13.50 -32.84 13.66
N ALA A 923 12.27 -32.42 13.45
CA ALA A 923 11.48 -32.82 12.29
C ALA A 923 11.91 -32.17 10.98
N LYS A 924 13.07 -31.41 10.96
CA LYS A 924 13.56 -30.74 9.75
C LYS A 924 14.99 -31.04 9.40
#